data_f28ba84a3f8c63a90e346a6dcd597710
#
_entry.id   f28ba84a3f8c63a90e346a6dcd597710
#
_cell.length_a   1.000
_cell.length_b   1.000
_cell.length_c   1.000
_cell.angle_alpha   90.00
_cell.angle_beta   90.00
_cell.angle_gamma   90.00
#
_symmetry.space_group_name_H-M   'P 1'
#
loop_
_entity.id
_entity.type
_entity.pdbx_description
1 polymer ?
#
loop_
_entity_poly.entity_id
_entity_poly.type
_entity_poly.pdbx_seq_one_letter_code
_entity_poly.pdbx_strand_id
1 'polypeptide(L)'
;MKTWEQRKLKDYLEVSREKNKTESYGKEDVLSVSGEHGIVNQIEFQGRSFAGVSVANYGVVEAGDVVYTKSPLKSNPYGIIKTNKGKTGIVSTLYAVYKPRMNTNSEFVQIYFELDSRMNSYMHPLVNKGAKNDMKVSDENALKGPVAFPELEEQNAITQYFDKLDRLITLHQRKCYRFIDIALDAWEQRKWIDVVDISTEMVNPTTGEYDNMPHIAPGNIESFTGRILDNVKTVKEEQLISGKFRFRPDDVVYGKINPQLGKYFYATVNGLTSADAYVFNGKNGLKQKFLFALLQTSDFFKYSVSVSKRSGMPKINRDELNAYSFLMPSEEEQDRIGSYLLQLDHLITLHQHKLFCAKNVMKYITTDINTPKKEAIMAELESVIEQKLIEQLIYGDSQWTYREDLKTEADLWKNFRYILEQNNKERLNGEPLSDAEFEQVKNQLQFSSFYKAGEWLVGENGKVMVHVQRDTERLHLVVMNHEHIAGGSSVYEVINQYNALKMDEDSSVNARDRRFDVTLMINGLPMIHIELKNKQHSYMDGFWQIKKYIGEGKFTGIFSAVQMFVISNGVDTKYFSAASDSELNPKFISGWLDKENNAVSDYLVFAKSVLRIPEAHEMIARYTVLDEEAKRLILLRPYQIHAIEAIRDASKTGKSGFVWHTTGSGKTLTSYKATRNLLMDIPAIDKAIFLIDRKDLDTQTTMAFQAYANNDLIDVDETDNVFDLKKKLKSDDRQVIVTTIQKLQRLITRKLQEGTPEYHKIKNLKIAFVVDDERVIIRTKLEKPSKIKGLALI
;
A
#
# COMPACT_ATOMS: atom_id res chain seq x y z
N MET A 1 19.95 1.93 -13.66
CA MET A 1 19.29 0.83 -14.40
C MET A 1 20.09 0.60 -15.65
N LYS A 2 20.60 -0.61 -15.87
CA LYS A 2 21.14 -0.98 -17.18
C LYS A 2 19.96 -1.01 -18.15
N THR A 3 20.10 -0.39 -19.31
CA THR A 3 19.06 -0.33 -20.35
C THR A 3 18.84 -1.71 -20.95
N TRP A 4 17.58 -2.14 -21.08
CA TRP A 4 17.22 -3.35 -21.78
C TRP A 4 17.68 -3.25 -23.22
N GLU A 5 18.36 -4.28 -23.71
CA GLU A 5 18.95 -4.27 -25.05
C GLU A 5 17.97 -4.85 -26.06
N GLN A 6 17.77 -4.12 -27.16
CA GLN A 6 16.93 -4.58 -28.27
C GLN A 6 17.76 -5.45 -29.22
N ARG A 7 17.42 -6.74 -29.26
CA ARG A 7 18.02 -7.73 -30.16
C ARG A 7 16.94 -8.57 -30.86
N LYS A 8 17.31 -9.41 -31.79
CA LYS A 8 16.37 -10.37 -32.41
C LYS A 8 16.16 -11.56 -31.48
N LEU A 9 14.95 -12.14 -31.44
CA LEU A 9 14.67 -13.29 -30.58
C LEU A 9 15.58 -14.50 -30.86
N LYS A 10 16.05 -14.65 -32.11
CA LYS A 10 17.06 -15.66 -32.51
C LYS A 10 18.41 -15.53 -31.77
N ASP A 11 18.69 -14.39 -31.17
CA ASP A 11 19.92 -14.16 -30.38
C ASP A 11 19.79 -14.73 -28.97
N TYR A 12 18.59 -15.13 -28.60
CA TYR A 12 18.20 -15.70 -27.31
C TYR A 12 17.71 -17.14 -27.40
N LEU A 13 17.07 -17.52 -28.54
CA LEU A 13 16.52 -18.85 -28.77
C LEU A 13 17.05 -19.44 -30.10
N GLU A 14 17.14 -20.76 -30.14
CA GLU A 14 17.45 -21.48 -31.39
C GLU A 14 16.42 -22.57 -31.66
N VAL A 15 16.18 -22.85 -32.96
CA VAL A 15 15.21 -23.85 -33.37
C VAL A 15 15.71 -25.25 -33.02
N SER A 16 14.95 -26.02 -32.26
CA SER A 16 15.19 -27.44 -32.07
C SER A 16 14.77 -28.22 -33.30
N ARG A 17 15.68 -29.05 -33.82
CA ARG A 17 15.43 -29.95 -34.95
C ARG A 17 15.22 -31.38 -34.52
N GLU A 18 15.17 -31.62 -33.22
CA GLU A 18 15.06 -32.95 -32.64
C GLU A 18 13.65 -33.49 -32.84
N LYS A 19 13.58 -34.71 -33.42
CA LYS A 19 12.33 -35.40 -33.72
C LYS A 19 12.35 -36.81 -33.10
N ASN A 20 11.18 -37.31 -32.77
CA ASN A 20 10.98 -38.64 -32.17
C ASN A 20 11.14 -39.76 -33.22
N LYS A 21 12.17 -39.70 -34.07
CA LYS A 21 12.41 -40.67 -35.17
C LYS A 21 12.63 -42.10 -34.67
N THR A 22 13.18 -42.24 -33.50
CA THR A 22 13.42 -43.53 -32.84
C THR A 22 12.19 -44.09 -32.15
N GLU A 23 11.08 -43.32 -32.15
CA GLU A 23 9.82 -43.62 -31.45
C GLU A 23 10.03 -43.99 -29.96
N SER A 24 11.03 -43.35 -29.34
CA SER A 24 11.34 -43.54 -27.92
C SER A 24 10.24 -42.98 -27.01
N TYR A 25 9.36 -42.14 -27.52
CA TYR A 25 8.19 -41.57 -26.85
C TYR A 25 6.91 -42.02 -27.53
N GLY A 26 5.91 -42.41 -26.75
CA GLY A 26 4.63 -42.94 -27.21
C GLY A 26 3.53 -41.87 -27.27
N LYS A 27 2.29 -42.32 -27.46
CA LYS A 27 1.10 -41.45 -27.40
C LYS A 27 0.82 -40.90 -26.00
N GLU A 28 1.27 -41.58 -25.00
CA GLU A 28 1.24 -41.22 -23.57
C GLU A 28 2.13 -40.05 -23.24
N ASP A 29 3.17 -39.78 -24.04
CA ASP A 29 4.12 -38.71 -23.82
C ASP A 29 3.78 -37.42 -24.61
N VAL A 30 2.62 -37.39 -25.25
CA VAL A 30 2.20 -36.25 -26.07
C VAL A 30 1.80 -35.08 -25.17
N LEU A 31 2.42 -33.92 -25.43
CA LEU A 31 2.19 -32.67 -24.74
C LEU A 31 1.29 -31.73 -25.58
N SER A 32 0.48 -30.97 -24.89
CA SER A 32 -0.32 -29.85 -25.45
C SER A 32 0.02 -28.53 -24.78
N VAL A 33 -0.08 -27.43 -25.54
CA VAL A 33 0.16 -26.09 -25.02
C VAL A 33 -1.19 -25.42 -24.75
N SER A 34 -1.43 -25.11 -23.48
CA SER A 34 -2.60 -24.40 -22.98
C SER A 34 -2.24 -22.96 -22.66
N GLY A 35 -3.11 -22.02 -22.96
CA GLY A 35 -2.96 -20.62 -22.54
C GLY A 35 -2.93 -20.45 -21.02
N GLU A 36 -3.79 -21.18 -20.34
CA GLU A 36 -4.01 -21.11 -18.90
C GLU A 36 -3.10 -22.06 -18.08
N HIS A 37 -2.89 -23.29 -18.58
CA HIS A 37 -2.19 -24.32 -17.82
C HIS A 37 -0.75 -24.58 -18.29
N GLY A 38 -0.24 -23.78 -19.25
CA GLY A 38 1.10 -23.98 -19.80
C GLY A 38 1.22 -25.24 -20.67
N ILE A 39 2.33 -25.95 -20.57
CA ILE A 39 2.56 -27.22 -21.30
C ILE A 39 2.13 -28.37 -20.40
N VAL A 40 1.17 -29.14 -20.84
CA VAL A 40 0.53 -30.24 -20.08
C VAL A 40 0.52 -31.55 -20.88
N ASN A 41 0.55 -32.69 -20.19
CA ASN A 41 0.35 -33.98 -20.84
C ASN A 41 -1.09 -34.07 -21.34
N GLN A 42 -1.26 -34.53 -22.58
CA GLN A 42 -2.55 -34.50 -23.25
C GLN A 42 -3.57 -35.46 -22.64
N ILE A 43 -3.09 -36.65 -22.23
CA ILE A 43 -3.95 -37.67 -21.61
C ILE A 43 -4.35 -37.24 -20.18
N GLU A 44 -3.40 -36.75 -19.39
CA GLU A 44 -3.66 -36.33 -18.01
C GLU A 44 -4.64 -35.17 -17.98
N PHE A 45 -4.54 -34.23 -18.97
CA PHE A 45 -5.35 -33.02 -19.01
C PHE A 45 -6.71 -33.20 -19.70
N GLN A 46 -6.78 -34.01 -20.78
CA GLN A 46 -7.98 -34.14 -21.62
C GLN A 46 -8.62 -35.54 -21.57
N GLY A 47 -8.02 -36.46 -20.81
CA GLY A 47 -8.48 -37.83 -20.67
C GLY A 47 -8.19 -38.75 -21.87
N ARG A 48 -7.63 -38.23 -22.97
CA ARG A 48 -7.27 -38.98 -24.18
C ARG A 48 -6.17 -38.30 -24.98
N SER A 49 -5.43 -39.03 -25.79
CA SER A 49 -4.48 -38.49 -26.77
C SER A 49 -5.18 -38.23 -28.11
N PHE A 50 -4.83 -37.13 -28.76
CA PHE A 50 -5.24 -36.74 -30.11
C PHE A 50 -4.12 -37.01 -31.13
N ALA A 51 -3.09 -37.73 -30.75
CA ALA A 51 -1.98 -38.07 -31.62
C ALA A 51 -2.42 -38.96 -32.78
N GLY A 52 -1.83 -38.71 -33.95
CA GLY A 52 -2.01 -39.56 -35.13
C GLY A 52 -1.52 -41.00 -34.94
N VAL A 53 -1.58 -41.81 -36.00
CA VAL A 53 -1.16 -43.21 -35.95
C VAL A 53 0.34 -43.35 -35.62
N SER A 54 1.18 -42.46 -36.19
CA SER A 54 2.62 -42.41 -35.90
C SER A 54 2.99 -41.04 -35.27
N VAL A 55 3.87 -41.08 -34.28
CA VAL A 55 4.43 -39.92 -33.58
C VAL A 55 5.91 -39.65 -33.92
N ALA A 56 6.45 -40.39 -34.92
CA ALA A 56 7.86 -40.29 -35.33
C ALA A 56 8.31 -38.91 -35.79
N ASN A 57 7.41 -38.10 -36.34
CA ASN A 57 7.70 -36.72 -36.78
C ASN A 57 7.44 -35.64 -35.75
N TYR A 58 6.97 -36.00 -34.53
CA TYR A 58 6.74 -35.06 -33.46
C TYR A 58 8.06 -34.51 -32.94
N GLY A 59 8.05 -33.22 -32.54
CA GLY A 59 9.21 -32.55 -31.93
C GLY A 59 9.41 -33.04 -30.50
N VAL A 60 10.65 -33.36 -30.12
CA VAL A 60 10.99 -33.62 -28.71
C VAL A 60 11.08 -32.30 -27.95
N VAL A 61 10.51 -32.26 -26.76
CA VAL A 61 10.48 -31.10 -25.87
C VAL A 61 11.04 -31.52 -24.51
N GLU A 62 12.18 -30.98 -24.15
CA GLU A 62 12.81 -31.19 -22.87
C GLU A 62 12.33 -30.15 -21.84
N ALA A 63 12.58 -30.40 -20.55
CA ALA A 63 12.34 -29.38 -19.51
C ALA A 63 13.22 -28.14 -19.77
N GLY A 64 12.61 -26.96 -19.74
CA GLY A 64 13.28 -25.70 -20.07
C GLY A 64 13.14 -25.27 -21.52
N ASP A 65 12.70 -26.14 -22.44
CA ASP A 65 12.45 -25.76 -23.84
C ASP A 65 11.25 -24.82 -23.97
N VAL A 66 11.30 -23.92 -24.93
CA VAL A 66 10.25 -22.97 -25.28
C VAL A 66 9.44 -23.49 -26.45
N VAL A 67 8.11 -23.54 -26.29
CA VAL A 67 7.21 -24.07 -27.33
C VAL A 67 6.28 -22.98 -27.83
N TYR A 68 6.23 -22.77 -29.14
CA TYR A 68 5.32 -21.85 -29.82
C TYR A 68 4.21 -22.63 -30.54
N THR A 69 2.94 -22.26 -30.30
CA THR A 69 1.81 -22.82 -31.04
C THR A 69 1.57 -22.03 -32.33
N LYS A 70 1.50 -22.74 -33.46
CA LYS A 70 1.18 -22.13 -34.76
C LYS A 70 -0.32 -22.07 -35.04
N SER A 71 -1.14 -22.42 -34.06
CA SER A 71 -2.60 -22.43 -34.20
C SER A 71 -3.22 -21.17 -33.61
N PRO A 72 -4.19 -20.54 -34.28
CA PRO A 72 -4.87 -19.36 -33.75
C PRO A 72 -5.72 -19.73 -32.54
N LEU A 73 -5.65 -18.88 -31.51
CA LEU A 73 -6.51 -18.92 -30.34
C LEU A 73 -7.41 -17.66 -30.34
N LYS A 74 -8.53 -17.71 -29.62
CA LYS A 74 -9.54 -16.62 -29.62
C LYS A 74 -8.94 -15.25 -29.25
N SER A 75 -8.10 -15.17 -28.23
CA SER A 75 -7.40 -13.94 -27.81
C SER A 75 -6.05 -13.73 -28.51
N ASN A 76 -5.44 -14.81 -29.00
CA ASN A 76 -4.13 -14.82 -29.63
C ASN A 76 -4.22 -15.42 -31.07
N PRO A 77 -4.67 -14.61 -32.08
CA PRO A 77 -4.80 -15.09 -33.46
C PRO A 77 -3.46 -15.52 -34.08
N TYR A 78 -2.33 -15.19 -33.47
CA TYR A 78 -0.98 -15.56 -33.92
C TYR A 78 -0.31 -16.63 -33.06
N GLY A 79 -1.07 -17.33 -32.18
CA GLY A 79 -0.55 -18.37 -31.28
C GLY A 79 0.05 -17.81 -29.99
N ILE A 80 0.59 -18.72 -29.15
CA ILE A 80 1.20 -18.40 -27.84
C ILE A 80 2.55 -19.08 -27.69
N ILE A 81 3.37 -18.53 -26.80
CA ILE A 81 4.67 -19.09 -26.38
C ILE A 81 4.60 -19.51 -24.92
N LYS A 82 5.03 -20.75 -24.63
CA LYS A 82 5.11 -21.31 -23.27
C LYS A 82 6.41 -22.08 -23.09
N THR A 83 6.88 -22.19 -21.85
CA THR A 83 8.08 -22.95 -21.47
C THR A 83 7.67 -24.26 -20.82
N ASN A 84 8.35 -25.35 -21.18
CA ASN A 84 8.12 -26.65 -20.55
C ASN A 84 8.72 -26.67 -19.14
N LYS A 85 7.85 -26.61 -18.13
CA LYS A 85 8.21 -26.75 -16.70
C LYS A 85 8.05 -28.19 -16.19
N GLY A 86 7.56 -29.08 -17.05
CA GLY A 86 7.27 -30.48 -16.73
C GLY A 86 8.30 -31.49 -17.24
N LYS A 87 7.85 -32.72 -17.38
CA LYS A 87 8.66 -33.79 -17.90
C LYS A 87 8.92 -33.64 -19.41
N THR A 88 9.98 -34.25 -19.90
CA THR A 88 10.26 -34.41 -21.34
C THR A 88 9.11 -35.16 -22.01
N GLY A 89 8.73 -34.70 -23.19
CA GLY A 89 7.69 -35.33 -24.01
C GLY A 89 7.77 -34.91 -25.46
N ILE A 90 6.71 -35.12 -26.21
CA ILE A 90 6.67 -34.80 -27.65
C ILE A 90 5.48 -33.91 -28.00
N VAL A 91 5.65 -32.98 -28.97
CA VAL A 91 4.59 -32.12 -29.49
C VAL A 91 4.38 -32.35 -30.97
N SER A 92 3.15 -32.16 -31.44
CA SER A 92 2.82 -32.33 -32.87
C SER A 92 3.55 -31.30 -33.73
N THR A 93 3.53 -31.48 -35.07
CA THR A 93 4.14 -30.60 -36.04
C THR A 93 3.48 -29.19 -36.13
N LEU A 94 2.36 -29.00 -35.41
CA LEU A 94 1.69 -27.72 -35.27
C LEU A 94 2.40 -26.78 -34.27
N TYR A 95 3.42 -27.28 -33.57
CA TYR A 95 4.24 -26.54 -32.63
C TYR A 95 5.66 -26.37 -33.17
N ALA A 96 6.30 -25.26 -32.78
CA ALA A 96 7.73 -25.08 -32.92
C ALA A 96 8.39 -25.20 -31.56
N VAL A 97 9.53 -25.91 -31.51
CA VAL A 97 10.31 -26.08 -30.28
C VAL A 97 11.61 -25.28 -30.40
N TYR A 98 11.91 -24.51 -29.36
CA TYR A 98 13.12 -23.69 -29.30
C TYR A 98 13.92 -24.02 -28.03
N LYS A 99 15.23 -24.14 -28.17
CA LYS A 99 16.15 -24.27 -27.04
C LYS A 99 16.68 -22.89 -26.62
N PRO A 100 16.69 -22.57 -25.31
CA PRO A 100 17.25 -21.31 -24.84
C PRO A 100 18.78 -21.30 -24.99
N ARG A 101 19.34 -20.15 -25.37
CA ARG A 101 20.79 -19.92 -25.40
C ARG A 101 21.31 -19.61 -23.99
N MET A 102 22.64 -19.65 -23.80
CA MET A 102 23.30 -19.42 -22.51
C MET A 102 22.99 -18.05 -21.87
N ASN A 103 22.56 -17.08 -22.63
CA ASN A 103 22.18 -15.72 -22.19
C ASN A 103 20.67 -15.57 -21.91
N THR A 104 19.93 -16.68 -21.83
CA THR A 104 18.45 -16.64 -21.81
C THR A 104 17.88 -17.53 -20.73
N ASN A 105 17.01 -16.96 -19.91
CA ASN A 105 16.10 -17.69 -19.04
C ASN A 105 14.80 -17.97 -19.81
N SER A 106 14.48 -19.25 -20.06
CA SER A 106 13.29 -19.64 -20.85
C SER A 106 11.96 -19.24 -20.19
N GLU A 107 11.89 -19.25 -18.86
CA GLU A 107 10.69 -18.84 -18.14
C GLU A 107 10.48 -17.32 -18.27
N PHE A 108 11.57 -16.54 -18.31
CA PHE A 108 11.48 -15.12 -18.63
C PHE A 108 10.91 -14.88 -20.03
N VAL A 109 11.28 -15.71 -21.02
CA VAL A 109 10.69 -15.63 -22.36
C VAL A 109 9.18 -15.85 -22.32
N GLN A 110 8.70 -16.83 -21.58
CA GLN A 110 7.27 -17.05 -21.37
C GLN A 110 6.61 -15.80 -20.72
N ILE A 111 7.17 -15.29 -19.63
CA ILE A 111 6.66 -14.10 -18.91
C ILE A 111 6.61 -12.91 -19.86
N TYR A 112 7.63 -12.72 -20.69
CA TYR A 112 7.69 -11.62 -21.68
C TYR A 112 6.54 -11.68 -22.68
N PHE A 113 6.17 -12.86 -23.18
CA PHE A 113 5.12 -13.07 -24.14
C PHE A 113 3.74 -13.41 -23.56
N GLU A 114 3.60 -13.41 -22.22
CA GLU A 114 2.33 -13.67 -21.54
C GLU A 114 1.25 -12.61 -21.85
N LEU A 115 1.65 -11.40 -22.23
CA LEU A 115 0.73 -10.35 -22.68
C LEU A 115 0.26 -10.60 -24.11
N ASP A 116 -1.02 -10.87 -24.32
CA ASP A 116 -1.65 -11.08 -25.62
C ASP A 116 -1.31 -9.98 -26.62
N SER A 117 -1.36 -8.73 -26.19
CA SER A 117 -1.04 -7.58 -27.05
C SER A 117 0.41 -7.59 -27.52
N ARG A 118 1.36 -7.98 -26.67
CA ARG A 118 2.78 -8.06 -27.02
C ARG A 118 3.03 -9.22 -27.95
N MET A 119 2.48 -10.39 -27.64
CA MET A 119 2.57 -11.56 -28.50
C MET A 119 2.02 -11.29 -29.91
N ASN A 120 0.84 -10.69 -29.96
CA ASN A 120 0.20 -10.36 -31.23
C ASN A 120 0.98 -9.30 -32.04
N SER A 121 1.48 -8.25 -31.38
CA SER A 121 2.29 -7.20 -32.02
C SER A 121 3.63 -7.74 -32.51
N TYR A 122 4.25 -8.66 -31.78
CA TYR A 122 5.50 -9.31 -32.17
C TYR A 122 5.30 -10.20 -33.41
N MET A 123 4.25 -11.03 -33.38
CA MET A 123 4.04 -12.04 -34.47
C MET A 123 3.39 -11.44 -35.72
N HIS A 124 2.59 -10.38 -35.63
CA HIS A 124 1.88 -9.78 -36.75
C HIS A 124 2.75 -9.52 -38.00
N PRO A 125 3.94 -8.91 -37.88
CA PRO A 125 4.81 -8.67 -39.05
C PRO A 125 5.55 -9.93 -39.57
N LEU A 126 5.57 -11.02 -38.77
CA LEU A 126 6.33 -12.24 -39.08
C LEU A 126 5.48 -13.34 -39.73
N VAL A 127 4.15 -13.17 -39.70
CA VAL A 127 3.19 -14.18 -40.19
C VAL A 127 2.62 -13.78 -41.56
N ASN A 128 2.78 -14.64 -42.55
CA ASN A 128 2.12 -14.49 -43.84
C ASN A 128 0.70 -15.09 -43.78
N LYS A 129 -0.34 -14.27 -43.96
CA LYS A 129 -1.71 -14.75 -44.11
C LYS A 129 -1.90 -15.43 -45.47
N GLY A 130 -2.13 -16.75 -45.45
CA GLY A 130 -2.58 -17.49 -46.59
C GLY A 130 -4.07 -17.25 -46.91
N ALA A 131 -4.51 -17.60 -48.14
CA ALA A 131 -5.85 -17.31 -48.68
C ALA A 131 -7.04 -17.99 -47.92
N LYS A 132 -6.79 -18.86 -46.94
CA LYS A 132 -7.80 -19.59 -46.13
C LYS A 132 -7.67 -19.40 -44.63
N ASN A 133 -7.22 -18.23 -44.16
CA ASN A 133 -6.94 -17.99 -42.70
C ASN A 133 -5.89 -18.95 -42.07
N ASP A 134 -5.15 -19.73 -42.86
CA ASP A 134 -4.03 -20.52 -42.38
C ASP A 134 -2.84 -19.63 -42.10
N MET A 135 -2.36 -19.65 -40.87
CA MET A 135 -1.14 -18.96 -40.49
C MET A 135 0.07 -19.78 -40.89
N LYS A 136 0.86 -19.27 -41.81
CA LYS A 136 2.13 -19.88 -42.25
C LYS A 136 3.28 -19.04 -41.69
N VAL A 137 3.86 -19.49 -40.62
CA VAL A 137 5.14 -18.97 -40.10
C VAL A 137 6.11 -20.14 -40.00
N SER A 138 7.32 -20.01 -40.56
CA SER A 138 8.36 -21.01 -40.29
C SER A 138 8.95 -20.82 -38.91
N ASP A 139 9.52 -21.91 -38.37
CA ASP A 139 10.11 -21.90 -37.01
C ASP A 139 11.22 -20.84 -36.92
N GLU A 140 12.03 -20.66 -37.96
CA GLU A 140 13.07 -19.64 -38.05
C GLU A 140 12.52 -18.21 -38.21
N ASN A 141 11.39 -18.05 -38.93
CA ASN A 141 10.79 -16.72 -39.09
C ASN A 141 10.20 -16.19 -37.78
N ALA A 142 9.62 -17.07 -36.97
CA ALA A 142 9.10 -16.67 -35.67
C ALA A 142 10.16 -16.09 -34.72
N LEU A 143 11.45 -16.36 -34.94
CA LEU A 143 12.56 -15.81 -34.15
C LEU A 143 13.18 -14.53 -34.69
N LYS A 144 12.72 -14.00 -35.84
CA LYS A 144 13.33 -12.82 -36.50
C LYS A 144 12.91 -11.46 -35.93
N GLY A 145 11.84 -11.42 -35.18
CA GLY A 145 11.33 -10.20 -34.59
C GLY A 145 12.26 -9.60 -33.52
N PRO A 146 12.17 -8.29 -33.29
CA PRO A 146 12.92 -7.63 -32.22
C PRO A 146 12.26 -7.86 -30.85
N VAL A 147 13.08 -8.11 -29.85
CA VAL A 147 12.70 -8.17 -28.43
C VAL A 147 13.64 -7.31 -27.61
N ALA A 148 13.15 -6.70 -26.54
CA ALA A 148 13.99 -6.00 -25.59
C ALA A 148 14.10 -6.86 -24.32
N PHE A 149 15.27 -7.43 -24.08
CA PHE A 149 15.54 -8.29 -22.93
C PHE A 149 16.64 -7.66 -22.05
N PRO A 150 16.56 -7.81 -20.73
CA PRO A 150 17.63 -7.45 -19.81
C PRO A 150 18.76 -8.49 -19.83
N GLU A 151 19.84 -8.23 -19.12
CA GLU A 151 20.88 -9.21 -18.86
C GLU A 151 20.32 -10.44 -18.12
N LEU A 152 21.02 -11.59 -18.23
CA LEU A 152 20.54 -12.87 -17.67
C LEU A 152 20.28 -12.82 -16.17
N GLU A 153 21.07 -12.07 -15.41
CA GLU A 153 20.86 -11.89 -13.95
C GLU A 153 19.49 -11.23 -13.66
N GLU A 154 19.13 -10.20 -14.41
CA GLU A 154 17.84 -9.51 -14.26
C GLU A 154 16.69 -10.38 -14.77
N GLN A 155 16.87 -11.16 -15.86
CA GLN A 155 15.89 -12.17 -16.29
C GLN A 155 15.60 -13.18 -15.18
N ASN A 156 16.63 -13.68 -14.52
CA ASN A 156 16.52 -14.62 -13.40
C ASN A 156 15.80 -14.00 -12.21
N ALA A 157 16.13 -12.76 -11.85
CA ALA A 157 15.48 -12.05 -10.74
C ALA A 157 13.98 -11.84 -11.01
N ILE A 158 13.62 -11.46 -12.22
CA ILE A 158 12.22 -11.32 -12.66
C ILE A 158 11.49 -12.68 -12.58
N THR A 159 12.08 -13.74 -13.10
CA THR A 159 11.48 -15.07 -13.06
C THR A 159 11.26 -15.54 -11.62
N GLN A 160 12.27 -15.41 -10.75
CA GLN A 160 12.15 -15.77 -9.33
C GLN A 160 11.04 -14.98 -8.61
N TYR A 161 10.86 -13.70 -8.95
CA TYR A 161 9.80 -12.89 -8.38
C TYR A 161 8.41 -13.43 -8.77
N PHE A 162 8.21 -13.76 -10.05
CA PHE A 162 6.94 -14.34 -10.53
C PHE A 162 6.69 -15.72 -9.95
N ASP A 163 7.69 -16.60 -9.89
CA ASP A 163 7.57 -17.92 -9.27
C ASP A 163 7.20 -17.84 -7.78
N LYS A 164 7.78 -16.88 -7.07
CA LYS A 164 7.44 -16.65 -5.66
C LYS A 164 5.99 -16.21 -5.48
N LEU A 165 5.49 -15.37 -6.38
CA LEU A 165 4.09 -14.95 -6.40
C LEU A 165 3.15 -16.13 -6.68
N ASP A 166 3.44 -16.95 -7.70
CA ASP A 166 2.64 -18.12 -8.05
C ASP A 166 2.63 -19.15 -6.92
N ARG A 167 3.77 -19.35 -6.24
CA ARG A 167 3.84 -20.22 -5.05
C ARG A 167 2.99 -19.68 -3.89
N LEU A 168 3.00 -18.37 -3.64
CA LEU A 168 2.19 -17.76 -2.61
C LEU A 168 0.69 -17.93 -2.90
N ILE A 169 0.26 -17.70 -4.14
CA ILE A 169 -1.12 -17.93 -4.58
C ILE A 169 -1.52 -19.40 -4.37
N THR A 170 -0.69 -20.34 -4.84
CA THR A 170 -0.95 -21.77 -4.69
C THR A 170 -1.00 -22.22 -3.22
N LEU A 171 -0.09 -21.70 -2.37
CA LEU A 171 -0.08 -21.99 -0.93
C LEU A 171 -1.33 -21.48 -0.22
N HIS A 172 -1.80 -20.27 -0.59
CA HIS A 172 -3.03 -19.72 -0.03
C HIS A 172 -4.25 -20.53 -0.46
N GLN A 173 -4.34 -20.88 -1.74
CA GLN A 173 -5.41 -21.77 -2.24
C GLN A 173 -5.41 -23.14 -1.53
N ARG A 174 -4.24 -23.78 -1.35
CA ARG A 174 -4.13 -25.06 -0.63
C ARG A 174 -4.46 -24.96 0.86
N LYS A 175 -4.18 -23.84 1.53
CA LYS A 175 -4.57 -23.62 2.92
C LYS A 175 -6.09 -23.55 3.06
N CYS A 176 -6.80 -22.92 2.13
CA CYS A 176 -8.26 -22.91 2.10
C CYS A 176 -8.85 -24.32 2.11
N TYR A 177 -8.37 -25.21 1.24
CA TYR A 177 -8.87 -26.59 1.18
C TYR A 177 -8.58 -27.41 2.44
N ARG A 178 -7.44 -27.20 3.09
CA ARG A 178 -7.04 -27.94 4.28
C ARG A 178 -7.77 -27.52 5.57
N PHE A 179 -8.27 -26.29 5.64
CA PHE A 179 -9.03 -25.80 6.79
C PHE A 179 -10.43 -26.42 6.87
N ILE A 180 -11.01 -26.75 5.71
CA ILE A 180 -12.33 -27.37 5.59
C ILE A 180 -12.28 -28.85 5.99
N ASP A 181 -11.15 -29.54 5.77
CA ASP A 181 -11.01 -30.97 6.06
C ASP A 181 -10.79 -31.31 7.57
N ILE A 182 -10.43 -30.34 8.41
CA ILE A 182 -10.03 -30.59 9.82
C ILE A 182 -11.18 -30.42 10.83
N ALA A 183 -12.29 -29.78 10.45
CA ALA A 183 -13.37 -29.39 11.38
C ALA A 183 -14.61 -30.29 11.35
N LEU A 184 -14.56 -31.46 10.73
CA LEU A 184 -15.75 -32.26 10.35
C LEU A 184 -16.49 -32.97 11.50
N ASP A 185 -15.92 -33.10 12.70
CA ASP A 185 -16.53 -33.91 13.79
C ASP A 185 -17.66 -33.23 14.56
N ALA A 186 -17.90 -31.94 14.37
CA ALA A 186 -18.90 -31.15 15.09
C ALA A 186 -19.99 -30.52 14.19
N TRP A 187 -19.97 -30.79 12.89
CA TRP A 187 -20.88 -30.14 11.95
C TRP A 187 -22.14 -30.95 11.74
N GLU A 188 -23.31 -30.26 11.65
CA GLU A 188 -24.61 -30.86 11.46
C GLU A 188 -24.95 -31.02 9.97
N GLN A 189 -25.42 -32.19 9.58
CA GLN A 189 -25.86 -32.45 8.20
C GLN A 189 -27.17 -31.71 7.90
N ARG A 190 -27.16 -30.81 6.90
CA ARG A 190 -28.33 -30.05 6.43
C ARG A 190 -28.59 -30.28 4.94
N LYS A 191 -29.88 -30.22 4.55
CA LYS A 191 -30.27 -30.22 3.13
C LYS A 191 -30.36 -28.81 2.60
N TRP A 192 -29.98 -28.61 1.34
CA TRP A 192 -30.06 -27.34 0.66
C TRP A 192 -31.40 -26.64 0.79
N ILE A 193 -32.53 -27.37 0.54
CA ILE A 193 -33.90 -26.85 0.62
C ILE A 193 -34.23 -26.23 1.98
N ASP A 194 -33.64 -26.74 3.06
CA ASP A 194 -33.96 -26.31 4.42
C ASP A 194 -33.28 -24.99 4.78
N VAL A 195 -32.14 -24.68 4.13
CA VAL A 195 -31.24 -23.56 4.55
C VAL A 195 -30.91 -22.56 3.45
N VAL A 196 -31.29 -22.79 2.20
CA VAL A 196 -31.07 -21.87 1.07
C VAL A 196 -32.38 -21.51 0.41
N ASP A 197 -32.66 -20.23 0.22
CA ASP A 197 -33.68 -19.72 -0.64
C ASP A 197 -33.14 -19.39 -2.02
N ILE A 198 -33.85 -19.76 -3.06
CA ILE A 198 -33.56 -19.43 -4.46
C ILE A 198 -34.51 -18.35 -4.89
N SER A 199 -34.04 -17.14 -5.05
CA SER A 199 -34.88 -15.97 -5.41
C SER A 199 -35.74 -16.22 -6.65
N THR A 200 -36.94 -15.72 -6.57
CA THR A 200 -37.93 -15.68 -7.67
C THR A 200 -38.19 -14.25 -8.14
N GLU A 201 -37.52 -13.26 -7.58
CA GLU A 201 -37.71 -11.84 -7.88
C GLU A 201 -37.19 -11.51 -9.29
N MET A 202 -38.08 -11.59 -10.24
CA MET A 202 -37.85 -11.20 -11.63
C MET A 202 -38.38 -9.82 -11.90
N VAL A 203 -37.59 -8.92 -12.43
CA VAL A 203 -37.93 -7.53 -12.75
C VAL A 203 -37.94 -7.30 -14.25
N ASN A 204 -38.74 -6.31 -14.69
CA ASN A 204 -38.73 -5.86 -16.07
C ASN A 204 -37.63 -4.77 -16.25
N PRO A 205 -36.57 -5.00 -17.02
CA PRO A 205 -35.50 -4.03 -17.20
C PRO A 205 -35.90 -2.81 -18.04
N THR A 206 -37.05 -2.85 -18.75
CA THR A 206 -37.45 -1.74 -19.65
C THR A 206 -38.20 -0.61 -18.93
N THR A 207 -38.39 -0.67 -17.61
CA THR A 207 -39.10 0.34 -16.83
C THR A 207 -38.31 1.63 -16.60
N GLY A 208 -37.00 1.62 -16.88
CA GLY A 208 -36.06 2.73 -16.58
C GLY A 208 -35.56 2.78 -15.12
N GLU A 209 -36.22 2.05 -14.21
CA GLU A 209 -35.82 2.01 -12.79
C GLU A 209 -34.45 1.40 -12.58
N TYR A 210 -34.03 0.49 -13.47
CA TYR A 210 -32.81 -0.28 -13.37
C TYR A 210 -31.70 0.16 -14.33
N ASP A 211 -31.90 1.24 -15.10
CA ASP A 211 -31.02 1.68 -16.20
C ASP A 211 -29.53 1.74 -15.83
N ASN A 212 -29.23 2.25 -14.63
CA ASN A 212 -27.86 2.45 -14.15
C ASN A 212 -27.30 1.24 -13.35
N MET A 213 -28.09 0.19 -13.16
CA MET A 213 -27.63 -1.00 -12.47
C MET A 213 -26.74 -1.87 -13.37
N PRO A 214 -25.67 -2.49 -12.82
CA PRO A 214 -24.87 -3.43 -13.57
C PRO A 214 -25.67 -4.69 -13.90
N HIS A 215 -25.49 -5.22 -15.12
CA HIS A 215 -25.99 -6.52 -15.51
C HIS A 215 -24.84 -7.54 -15.50
N ILE A 216 -24.88 -8.49 -14.54
CA ILE A 216 -23.84 -9.49 -14.34
C ILE A 216 -24.39 -10.87 -14.66
N ALA A 217 -24.17 -11.32 -15.89
CA ALA A 217 -24.51 -12.65 -16.36
C ALA A 217 -23.33 -13.62 -16.16
N PRO A 218 -23.56 -14.97 -16.27
CA PRO A 218 -22.45 -15.92 -16.18
C PRO A 218 -21.25 -15.67 -17.10
N GLY A 219 -21.47 -14.97 -18.23
CA GLY A 219 -20.40 -14.53 -19.16
C GLY A 219 -19.48 -13.46 -18.60
N ASN A 220 -19.92 -12.71 -17.58
CA ASN A 220 -19.15 -11.67 -16.93
C ASN A 220 -18.41 -12.17 -15.67
N ILE A 221 -18.47 -13.46 -15.36
CA ILE A 221 -17.86 -14.06 -14.17
C ILE A 221 -16.66 -14.89 -14.59
N GLU A 222 -15.53 -14.72 -13.92
CA GLU A 222 -14.35 -15.57 -14.09
C GLU A 222 -14.60 -16.97 -13.50
N SER A 223 -14.15 -18.01 -14.15
CA SER A 223 -14.36 -19.40 -13.70
C SER A 223 -13.61 -19.69 -12.40
N PHE A 224 -14.29 -20.27 -11.41
CA PHE A 224 -13.73 -20.74 -10.13
C PHE A 224 -13.16 -19.69 -9.18
N THR A 225 -13.17 -18.42 -9.52
CA THR A 225 -12.56 -17.36 -8.71
C THR A 225 -13.57 -16.48 -7.99
N GLY A 226 -14.82 -16.47 -8.43
CA GLY A 226 -15.85 -15.55 -7.93
C GLY A 226 -15.67 -14.09 -8.39
N ARG A 227 -14.65 -13.82 -9.23
CA ARG A 227 -14.34 -12.47 -9.73
C ARG A 227 -15.26 -12.08 -10.87
N ILE A 228 -15.73 -10.84 -10.83
CA ILE A 228 -16.47 -10.20 -11.91
C ILE A 228 -15.45 -9.60 -12.89
N LEU A 229 -15.64 -9.88 -14.19
CA LEU A 229 -14.78 -9.39 -15.26
C LEU A 229 -15.09 -7.92 -15.61
N ASP A 230 -14.11 -7.22 -16.18
CA ASP A 230 -14.20 -5.80 -16.54
C ASP A 230 -15.14 -5.49 -17.73
N ASN A 231 -15.84 -6.50 -18.26
CA ASN A 231 -16.78 -6.38 -19.38
C ASN A 231 -18.24 -6.19 -18.96
N VAL A 232 -18.49 -5.87 -17.69
CA VAL A 232 -19.85 -5.59 -17.18
C VAL A 232 -20.35 -4.26 -17.74
N LYS A 233 -21.60 -4.26 -18.18
CA LYS A 233 -22.32 -3.09 -18.66
C LYS A 233 -23.55 -2.82 -17.81
N THR A 234 -24.07 -1.62 -17.88
CA THR A 234 -25.35 -1.28 -17.27
C THR A 234 -26.51 -1.86 -18.05
N VAL A 235 -27.66 -1.99 -17.41
CA VAL A 235 -28.91 -2.45 -18.03
C VAL A 235 -29.24 -1.64 -19.27
N LYS A 236 -29.05 -0.33 -19.23
CA LYS A 236 -29.27 0.60 -20.35
C LYS A 236 -28.28 0.39 -21.51
N GLU A 237 -27.00 0.22 -21.18
CA GLU A 237 -25.96 0.00 -22.20
C GLU A 237 -26.15 -1.32 -22.97
N GLU A 238 -26.68 -2.35 -22.29
CA GLU A 238 -27.00 -3.64 -22.94
C GLU A 238 -28.38 -3.66 -23.61
N GLN A 239 -29.21 -2.64 -23.44
CA GLN A 239 -30.56 -2.54 -24.02
C GLN A 239 -31.43 -3.78 -23.70
N LEU A 240 -31.42 -4.19 -22.45
CA LEU A 240 -32.12 -5.41 -22.02
C LEU A 240 -33.61 -5.27 -22.14
N ILE A 241 -34.27 -6.28 -22.77
CA ILE A 241 -35.71 -6.31 -23.00
C ILE A 241 -36.45 -7.46 -22.28
N SER A 242 -35.73 -8.51 -21.88
CA SER A 242 -36.29 -9.69 -21.21
C SER A 242 -36.12 -9.61 -19.69
N GLY A 243 -37.05 -10.16 -18.93
CA GLY A 243 -36.97 -10.21 -17.46
C GLY A 243 -35.65 -10.72 -16.93
N LYS A 244 -35.18 -10.09 -15.86
CA LYS A 244 -33.91 -10.38 -15.18
C LYS A 244 -34.17 -10.62 -13.69
N PHE A 245 -33.29 -11.42 -13.05
CA PHE A 245 -33.32 -11.57 -11.60
C PHE A 245 -32.57 -10.42 -10.95
N ARG A 246 -33.18 -9.84 -9.90
CA ARG A 246 -32.48 -8.82 -9.08
C ARG A 246 -31.65 -9.48 -8.02
N PHE A 247 -30.44 -8.95 -7.80
CA PHE A 247 -29.60 -9.26 -6.65
C PHE A 247 -29.22 -7.98 -5.89
N ARG A 248 -28.93 -8.14 -4.60
CA ARG A 248 -28.55 -7.08 -3.64
C ARG A 248 -27.18 -7.36 -3.06
N PRO A 249 -26.54 -6.40 -2.39
CA PRO A 249 -25.36 -6.68 -1.57
C PRO A 249 -25.62 -7.87 -0.65
N ASP A 250 -24.61 -8.69 -0.48
CA ASP A 250 -24.57 -9.95 0.26
C ASP A 250 -25.29 -11.14 -0.41
N ASP A 251 -25.99 -10.97 -1.50
CA ASP A 251 -26.54 -12.10 -2.25
C ASP A 251 -25.42 -12.93 -2.90
N VAL A 252 -25.65 -14.25 -3.02
CA VAL A 252 -24.74 -15.16 -3.73
C VAL A 252 -25.36 -15.54 -5.07
N VAL A 253 -24.68 -15.21 -6.18
CA VAL A 253 -25.15 -15.51 -7.53
C VAL A 253 -24.40 -16.70 -8.10
N TYR A 254 -25.13 -17.66 -8.70
CA TYR A 254 -24.59 -18.89 -9.25
C TYR A 254 -25.10 -19.16 -10.68
N GLY A 255 -24.20 -19.38 -11.63
CA GLY A 255 -24.51 -19.77 -13.00
C GLY A 255 -25.01 -21.19 -13.10
N LYS A 256 -26.28 -21.37 -13.44
CA LYS A 256 -26.93 -22.69 -13.49
C LYS A 256 -26.63 -23.49 -14.77
N ILE A 257 -26.19 -22.82 -15.83
CA ILE A 257 -25.82 -23.43 -17.11
C ILE A 257 -24.31 -23.71 -17.13
N ASN A 258 -23.94 -24.89 -17.63
CA ASN A 258 -22.57 -25.39 -17.65
C ASN A 258 -21.90 -25.31 -16.27
N PRO A 259 -22.41 -26.01 -15.23
CA PRO A 259 -21.86 -25.97 -13.87
C PRO A 259 -20.36 -26.29 -13.81
N GLN A 260 -19.85 -27.07 -14.80
CA GLN A 260 -18.40 -27.36 -14.94
C GLN A 260 -17.54 -26.12 -15.14
N LEU A 261 -18.12 -24.96 -15.45
CA LEU A 261 -17.39 -23.70 -15.58
C LEU A 261 -17.22 -22.96 -14.23
N GLY A 262 -17.88 -23.40 -13.15
CA GLY A 262 -17.72 -22.83 -11.81
C GLY A 262 -17.97 -21.32 -11.77
N LYS A 263 -19.13 -20.86 -12.29
CA LYS A 263 -19.49 -19.44 -12.37
C LYS A 263 -20.32 -19.04 -11.18
N TYR A 264 -19.78 -18.27 -10.25
CA TYR A 264 -20.45 -17.76 -9.06
C TYR A 264 -19.78 -16.43 -8.61
N PHE A 265 -20.50 -15.58 -7.87
CA PHE A 265 -19.93 -14.41 -7.21
C PHE A 265 -20.72 -14.03 -5.96
N TYR A 266 -20.05 -13.32 -5.05
CA TYR A 266 -20.64 -12.66 -3.89
C TYR A 266 -20.95 -11.21 -4.25
N ALA A 267 -22.21 -10.79 -4.13
CA ALA A 267 -22.64 -9.47 -4.55
C ALA A 267 -22.21 -8.40 -3.51
N THR A 268 -21.60 -7.34 -3.99
CA THR A 268 -21.24 -6.16 -3.19
C THR A 268 -22.06 -4.93 -3.55
N VAL A 269 -22.82 -4.99 -4.64
CA VAL A 269 -23.67 -3.91 -5.15
C VAL A 269 -25.04 -4.45 -5.55
N ASN A 270 -26.02 -3.56 -5.75
CA ASN A 270 -27.28 -3.91 -6.38
C ASN A 270 -27.09 -4.10 -7.88
N GLY A 271 -27.77 -5.07 -8.48
CA GLY A 271 -27.70 -5.32 -9.90
C GLY A 271 -28.71 -6.34 -10.40
N LEU A 272 -28.62 -6.63 -11.70
CA LEU A 272 -29.45 -7.63 -12.36
C LEU A 272 -28.58 -8.76 -12.92
N THR A 273 -29.13 -9.99 -12.88
CA THR A 273 -28.47 -11.15 -13.52
C THR A 273 -29.43 -11.85 -14.49
N SER A 274 -28.87 -12.60 -15.43
CA SER A 274 -29.63 -13.29 -16.46
C SER A 274 -30.48 -14.44 -15.90
N ALA A 275 -31.45 -14.89 -16.67
CA ALA A 275 -32.26 -16.09 -16.37
C ALA A 275 -31.39 -17.38 -16.30
N ASP A 276 -30.12 -17.33 -16.71
CA ASP A 276 -29.17 -18.45 -16.65
C ASP A 276 -28.38 -18.53 -15.34
N ALA A 277 -28.72 -17.70 -14.36
CA ALA A 277 -28.20 -17.73 -13.02
C ALA A 277 -29.31 -17.91 -11.97
N TYR A 278 -28.89 -18.30 -10.78
CA TYR A 278 -29.69 -18.28 -9.56
C TYR A 278 -29.13 -17.21 -8.61
N VAL A 279 -30.01 -16.59 -7.83
CA VAL A 279 -29.67 -15.73 -6.70
C VAL A 279 -30.04 -16.47 -5.44
N PHE A 280 -29.06 -16.76 -4.59
CA PHE A 280 -29.20 -17.55 -3.37
C PHE A 280 -29.15 -16.67 -2.13
N ASN A 281 -30.02 -16.99 -1.18
CA ASN A 281 -30.05 -16.38 0.15
C ASN A 281 -30.06 -17.47 1.22
N GLY A 282 -29.21 -17.33 2.22
CA GLY A 282 -29.18 -18.22 3.37
C GLY A 282 -30.37 -17.97 4.29
N LYS A 283 -30.94 -19.05 4.85
CA LYS A 283 -32.00 -19.03 5.88
C LYS A 283 -31.69 -20.05 6.97
N ASN A 284 -32.46 -20.04 8.05
CA ASN A 284 -32.38 -21.05 9.13
C ASN A 284 -30.95 -21.26 9.67
N GLY A 285 -30.22 -20.15 9.90
CA GLY A 285 -28.87 -20.16 10.46
C GLY A 285 -27.73 -20.29 9.44
N LEU A 286 -28.03 -20.37 8.14
CA LEU A 286 -26.97 -20.37 7.12
C LEU A 286 -26.52 -18.93 6.80
N LYS A 287 -25.24 -18.64 7.03
CA LYS A 287 -24.62 -17.33 6.73
C LYS A 287 -24.24 -17.19 5.26
N GLN A 288 -24.48 -16.03 4.67
CA GLN A 288 -24.22 -15.77 3.24
C GLN A 288 -22.77 -15.97 2.82
N LYS A 289 -21.82 -15.54 3.65
CA LYS A 289 -20.39 -15.71 3.38
C LYS A 289 -19.99 -17.20 3.38
N PHE A 290 -20.58 -17.98 4.28
CA PHE A 290 -20.35 -19.43 4.31
C PHE A 290 -21.02 -20.12 3.11
N LEU A 291 -22.21 -19.70 2.72
CA LEU A 291 -22.88 -20.20 1.50
C LEU A 291 -21.99 -19.95 0.26
N PHE A 292 -21.38 -18.79 0.15
CA PHE A 292 -20.43 -18.50 -0.93
C PHE A 292 -19.21 -19.41 -0.88
N ALA A 293 -18.65 -19.65 0.30
CA ALA A 293 -17.56 -20.60 0.50
C ALA A 293 -17.95 -22.05 0.13
N LEU A 294 -19.17 -22.46 0.47
CA LEU A 294 -19.70 -23.79 0.14
C LEU A 294 -19.74 -24.04 -1.37
N LEU A 295 -20.12 -23.05 -2.19
CA LEU A 295 -20.10 -23.17 -3.64
C LEU A 295 -18.71 -23.42 -4.23
N GLN A 296 -17.66 -23.05 -3.52
CA GLN A 296 -16.26 -23.22 -3.93
C GLN A 296 -15.69 -24.59 -3.56
N THR A 297 -16.43 -25.39 -2.77
CA THR A 297 -15.96 -26.71 -2.35
C THR A 297 -15.93 -27.70 -3.51
N SER A 298 -14.97 -28.63 -3.46
CA SER A 298 -14.88 -29.75 -4.41
C SER A 298 -16.13 -30.63 -4.44
N ASP A 299 -16.79 -30.76 -3.28
CA ASP A 299 -17.98 -31.62 -3.11
C ASP A 299 -19.20 -31.01 -3.79
N PHE A 300 -19.47 -29.72 -3.58
CA PHE A 300 -20.55 -29.03 -4.30
C PHE A 300 -20.29 -29.02 -5.81
N PHE A 301 -19.05 -28.75 -6.22
CA PHE A 301 -18.66 -28.79 -7.64
C PHE A 301 -18.89 -30.15 -8.27
N LYS A 302 -18.37 -31.23 -7.68
CA LYS A 302 -18.59 -32.60 -8.18
C LYS A 302 -20.07 -32.94 -8.24
N TYR A 303 -20.83 -32.60 -7.18
CA TYR A 303 -22.26 -32.83 -7.15
C TYR A 303 -22.95 -32.09 -8.31
N SER A 304 -22.77 -30.77 -8.43
CA SER A 304 -23.44 -29.96 -9.44
C SER A 304 -23.15 -30.39 -10.87
N VAL A 305 -21.91 -30.83 -11.15
CA VAL A 305 -21.51 -31.40 -12.45
C VAL A 305 -22.14 -32.78 -12.67
N SER A 306 -22.19 -33.63 -11.64
CA SER A 306 -22.72 -35.00 -11.77
C SER A 306 -24.20 -35.02 -12.13
N VAL A 307 -25.02 -34.17 -11.47
CA VAL A 307 -26.48 -34.11 -11.68
C VAL A 307 -26.89 -33.33 -12.93
N SER A 308 -26.00 -32.49 -13.46
CA SER A 308 -26.30 -31.63 -14.62
C SER A 308 -26.10 -32.29 -15.98
N LYS A 309 -25.61 -33.56 -16.03
CA LYS A 309 -25.31 -34.26 -17.29
C LYS A 309 -26.61 -34.65 -18.03
N ARG A 310 -26.89 -34.00 -19.14
CA ARG A 310 -28.01 -34.23 -20.03
C ARG A 310 -27.58 -34.23 -21.48
N SER A 311 -28.42 -34.81 -22.36
CA SER A 311 -28.29 -34.71 -23.82
C SER A 311 -28.63 -33.27 -24.21
N GLY A 312 -27.65 -32.43 -24.41
CA GLY A 312 -27.78 -30.99 -24.73
C GLY A 312 -26.91 -30.13 -23.79
N MET A 313 -27.36 -28.91 -23.49
CA MET A 313 -26.63 -27.96 -22.63
C MET A 313 -26.72 -28.41 -21.15
N PRO A 314 -25.61 -28.71 -20.48
CA PRO A 314 -25.60 -29.07 -19.06
C PRO A 314 -26.22 -27.97 -18.21
N LYS A 315 -27.13 -28.33 -17.29
CA LYS A 315 -27.86 -27.37 -16.47
C LYS A 315 -28.27 -28.04 -15.15
N ILE A 316 -28.04 -27.37 -14.03
CA ILE A 316 -28.58 -27.78 -12.73
C ILE A 316 -29.94 -27.11 -12.47
N ASN A 317 -30.95 -27.86 -12.10
CA ASN A 317 -32.26 -27.32 -11.77
C ASN A 317 -32.50 -27.18 -10.26
N ARG A 318 -33.64 -26.59 -9.84
CA ARG A 318 -33.95 -26.34 -8.44
C ARG A 318 -34.10 -27.63 -7.62
N ASP A 319 -34.69 -28.68 -8.20
CA ASP A 319 -34.94 -29.95 -7.50
C ASP A 319 -33.61 -30.67 -7.25
N GLU A 320 -32.67 -30.60 -8.21
CA GLU A 320 -31.29 -31.12 -8.08
C GLU A 320 -30.52 -30.38 -7.00
N LEU A 321 -30.62 -29.02 -6.93
CA LEU A 321 -30.02 -28.25 -5.84
C LEU A 321 -30.64 -28.59 -4.48
N ASN A 322 -31.98 -28.69 -4.41
CA ASN A 322 -32.72 -29.00 -3.18
C ASN A 322 -32.35 -30.39 -2.61
N ALA A 323 -31.95 -31.33 -3.44
CA ALA A 323 -31.50 -32.66 -3.03
C ALA A 323 -30.07 -32.69 -2.46
N TYR A 324 -29.29 -31.61 -2.63
CA TYR A 324 -27.93 -31.56 -2.09
C TYR A 324 -27.93 -31.47 -0.57
N SER A 325 -27.06 -32.27 0.07
CA SER A 325 -26.85 -32.22 1.51
C SER A 325 -25.38 -31.94 1.82
N PHE A 326 -25.13 -31.17 2.84
CA PHE A 326 -23.79 -30.77 3.26
C PHE A 326 -23.70 -30.63 4.79
N LEU A 327 -22.50 -30.57 5.30
CA LEU A 327 -22.22 -30.34 6.71
C LEU A 327 -22.18 -28.84 6.98
N MET A 328 -22.89 -28.39 8.02
CA MET A 328 -23.02 -26.98 8.41
C MET A 328 -22.50 -26.78 9.83
N PRO A 329 -21.50 -25.92 10.05
CA PRO A 329 -21.00 -25.57 11.38
C PRO A 329 -21.91 -24.63 12.12
N SER A 330 -21.56 -24.27 13.38
CA SER A 330 -22.23 -23.23 14.15
C SER A 330 -22.17 -21.86 13.43
N GLU A 331 -23.11 -20.97 13.71
CA GLU A 331 -23.15 -19.66 13.08
C GLU A 331 -21.87 -18.85 13.27
N GLU A 332 -21.26 -18.91 14.48
CA GLU A 332 -19.97 -18.24 14.75
C GLU A 332 -18.83 -18.80 13.89
N GLU A 333 -18.81 -20.11 13.71
CA GLU A 333 -17.79 -20.77 12.90
C GLU A 333 -18.00 -20.48 11.40
N GLN A 334 -19.25 -20.44 10.93
CA GLN A 334 -19.61 -20.00 9.58
C GLN A 334 -19.11 -18.59 9.28
N ASP A 335 -19.29 -17.64 10.23
CA ASP A 335 -18.83 -16.26 10.07
C ASP A 335 -17.31 -16.18 10.03
N ARG A 336 -16.60 -16.98 10.85
CA ARG A 336 -15.12 -17.07 10.81
C ARG A 336 -14.63 -17.64 9.49
N ILE A 337 -15.18 -18.76 9.06
CA ILE A 337 -14.81 -19.43 7.78
C ILE A 337 -15.12 -18.51 6.59
N GLY A 338 -16.33 -18.00 6.51
CA GLY A 338 -16.79 -17.18 5.40
C GLY A 338 -16.00 -15.87 5.28
N SER A 339 -15.74 -15.19 6.41
CA SER A 339 -14.95 -13.96 6.42
C SER A 339 -13.48 -14.22 6.08
N TYR A 340 -12.89 -15.28 6.59
CA TYR A 340 -11.52 -15.66 6.28
C TYR A 340 -11.33 -15.98 4.78
N LEU A 341 -12.26 -16.74 4.18
CA LEU A 341 -12.17 -17.10 2.77
C LEU A 341 -12.40 -15.90 1.84
N LEU A 342 -13.34 -14.99 2.18
CA LEU A 342 -13.51 -13.74 1.43
C LEU A 342 -12.28 -12.84 1.51
N GLN A 343 -11.61 -12.77 2.68
CA GLN A 343 -10.35 -12.05 2.82
C GLN A 343 -9.24 -12.68 1.98
N LEU A 344 -9.19 -14.00 1.92
CA LEU A 344 -8.21 -14.72 1.07
C LEU A 344 -8.47 -14.49 -0.41
N ASP A 345 -9.72 -14.54 -0.87
CA ASP A 345 -10.09 -14.25 -2.25
C ASP A 345 -9.73 -12.81 -2.62
N HIS A 346 -9.94 -11.88 -1.70
CA HIS A 346 -9.50 -10.49 -1.87
C HIS A 346 -7.97 -10.38 -1.97
N LEU A 347 -7.21 -11.07 -1.12
CA LEU A 347 -5.75 -11.10 -1.18
C LEU A 347 -5.24 -11.76 -2.46
N ILE A 348 -5.87 -12.83 -2.92
CA ILE A 348 -5.55 -13.50 -4.20
C ILE A 348 -5.80 -12.54 -5.37
N THR A 349 -6.94 -11.86 -5.37
CA THR A 349 -7.29 -10.84 -6.38
C THR A 349 -6.27 -9.70 -6.39
N LEU A 350 -5.86 -9.20 -5.22
CA LEU A 350 -4.80 -8.20 -5.08
C LEU A 350 -3.45 -8.69 -5.63
N HIS A 351 -3.07 -9.94 -5.37
CA HIS A 351 -1.83 -10.51 -5.87
C HIS A 351 -1.89 -10.75 -7.39
N GLN A 352 -3.01 -11.23 -7.90
CA GLN A 352 -3.24 -11.37 -9.36
C GLN A 352 -3.23 -10.01 -10.05
N HIS A 353 -3.80 -8.99 -9.41
CA HIS A 353 -3.76 -7.61 -9.92
C HIS A 353 -2.33 -7.04 -9.89
N LYS A 354 -1.53 -7.35 -8.86
CA LYS A 354 -0.09 -7.04 -8.82
C LYS A 354 0.66 -7.74 -9.96
N LEU A 355 0.33 -8.98 -10.24
CA LEU A 355 0.89 -9.73 -11.39
C LEU A 355 0.50 -9.09 -12.72
N PHE A 356 -0.75 -8.70 -12.86
CA PHE A 356 -1.27 -7.98 -14.03
C PHE A 356 -0.60 -6.61 -14.19
N CYS A 357 -0.38 -5.88 -13.10
CA CYS A 357 0.31 -4.60 -13.12
C CYS A 357 1.81 -4.75 -13.44
N ALA A 358 2.50 -5.75 -12.88
CA ALA A 358 3.88 -6.06 -13.25
C ALA A 358 3.98 -6.46 -14.73
N LYS A 359 3.02 -7.24 -15.23
CA LYS A 359 2.88 -7.56 -16.67
C LYS A 359 2.61 -6.32 -17.52
N ASN A 360 1.84 -5.35 -17.03
CA ASN A 360 1.57 -4.08 -17.72
C ASN A 360 2.76 -3.11 -17.69
N VAL A 361 3.55 -3.08 -16.60
CA VAL A 361 4.80 -2.31 -16.53
C VAL A 361 5.77 -2.78 -17.61
N MET A 362 5.84 -4.08 -17.85
CA MET A 362 6.59 -4.63 -18.98
C MET A 362 6.06 -4.15 -20.35
N LYS A 363 4.76 -3.86 -20.47
CA LYS A 363 4.14 -3.36 -21.71
C LYS A 363 4.59 -1.93 -22.05
N TYR A 364 4.83 -1.08 -21.05
CA TYR A 364 5.13 0.35 -21.25
C TYR A 364 6.60 0.62 -21.59
N ILE A 365 7.51 -0.29 -21.28
CA ILE A 365 8.95 -0.14 -21.60
C ILE A 365 9.22 -0.23 -23.13
N THR A 366 8.28 -0.73 -23.92
CA THR A 366 8.53 -1.12 -25.33
C THR A 366 7.61 -0.50 -26.39
N THR A 367 6.75 0.50 -26.08
CA THR A 367 5.89 1.11 -27.12
C THR A 367 5.95 2.62 -27.13
N ASP A 368 6.54 3.17 -28.20
CA ASP A 368 6.30 4.54 -28.68
C ASP A 368 4.86 4.64 -29.21
N ILE A 369 4.01 5.45 -28.57
CA ILE A 369 2.66 5.72 -29.07
C ILE A 369 2.33 7.21 -29.01
N ASN A 370 2.21 7.79 -30.20
CA ASN A 370 1.58 9.07 -30.43
C ASN A 370 0.13 8.86 -30.88
N THR A 371 -0.88 9.06 -30.01
CA THR A 371 -2.30 9.17 -30.44
C THR A 371 -3.21 9.80 -29.38
N PRO A 372 -4.35 10.44 -29.74
CA PRO A 372 -5.24 11.23 -28.88
C PRO A 372 -6.06 10.46 -27.82
N LYS A 373 -5.95 9.14 -27.73
CA LYS A 373 -6.52 8.33 -26.63
C LYS A 373 -5.75 8.45 -25.32
N LYS A 374 -4.72 9.29 -25.29
CA LYS A 374 -3.76 9.43 -24.21
C LYS A 374 -4.38 9.99 -22.91
N GLU A 375 -5.30 10.94 -23.01
CA GLU A 375 -5.84 11.63 -21.83
C GLU A 375 -6.83 10.76 -21.02
N ALA A 376 -7.70 9.99 -21.67
CA ALA A 376 -8.64 9.11 -20.97
C ALA A 376 -7.95 7.89 -20.31
N ILE A 377 -6.92 7.33 -20.95
CA ILE A 377 -6.09 6.24 -20.40
C ILE A 377 -5.21 6.76 -19.25
N MET A 378 -4.82 8.03 -19.28
CA MET A 378 -3.98 8.67 -18.26
C MET A 378 -4.75 8.98 -16.98
N ALA A 379 -6.01 9.39 -17.07
CA ALA A 379 -6.91 9.57 -15.93
C ALA A 379 -7.19 8.23 -15.20
N GLU A 380 -7.33 7.16 -15.95
CA GLU A 380 -7.51 5.80 -15.41
C GLU A 380 -6.27 5.30 -14.64
N LEU A 381 -5.06 5.72 -15.02
CA LEU A 381 -3.82 5.33 -14.35
C LEU A 381 -3.58 6.08 -13.03
N GLU A 382 -3.96 7.33 -12.90
CA GLU A 382 -3.87 8.09 -11.65
C GLU A 382 -4.87 7.56 -10.62
N SER A 383 -6.11 7.29 -11.03
CA SER A 383 -7.13 6.71 -10.15
C SER A 383 -6.74 5.32 -9.62
N VAL A 384 -6.05 4.52 -10.42
CA VAL A 384 -5.55 3.20 -9.98
C VAL A 384 -4.42 3.33 -8.95
N ILE A 385 -3.51 4.31 -9.10
CA ILE A 385 -2.46 4.59 -8.11
C ILE A 385 -3.10 5.05 -6.79
N GLU A 386 -4.07 5.96 -6.88
CA GLU A 386 -4.82 6.49 -5.75
C GLU A 386 -5.56 5.38 -4.99
N GLN A 387 -6.33 4.55 -5.70
CA GLN A 387 -7.07 3.45 -5.09
C GLN A 387 -6.14 2.48 -4.36
N LYS A 388 -5.02 2.09 -4.97
CA LYS A 388 -4.04 1.19 -4.34
C LYS A 388 -3.38 1.81 -3.11
N LEU A 389 -3.13 3.11 -3.13
CA LEU A 389 -2.60 3.81 -1.96
C LEU A 389 -3.62 3.77 -0.82
N ILE A 390 -4.90 4.06 -1.10
CA ILE A 390 -5.97 3.99 -0.10
C ILE A 390 -6.10 2.56 0.43
N GLU A 391 -6.14 1.56 -0.44
CA GLU A 391 -6.17 0.14 -0.05
C GLU A 391 -4.98 -0.21 0.87
N GLN A 392 -3.76 0.25 0.55
CA GLN A 392 -2.59 0.04 1.39
C GLN A 392 -2.70 0.71 2.76
N LEU A 393 -3.35 1.86 2.85
CA LEU A 393 -3.53 2.62 4.09
C LEU A 393 -4.60 2.03 5.00
N ILE A 394 -5.66 1.43 4.45
CA ILE A 394 -6.78 0.87 5.22
C ILE A 394 -6.63 -0.61 5.55
N TYR A 395 -5.81 -1.36 4.80
CA TYR A 395 -5.60 -2.80 4.98
C TYR A 395 -4.21 -3.13 5.52
N GLY A 396 -4.14 -4.19 6.35
CA GLY A 396 -2.91 -4.65 6.97
C GLY A 396 -2.54 -3.86 8.21
N ASP A 397 -1.28 -3.45 8.31
CA ASP A 397 -0.73 -2.78 9.50
C ASP A 397 -1.05 -1.28 9.57
N SER A 398 -1.75 -0.71 8.58
CA SER A 398 -1.89 0.75 8.43
C SER A 398 -3.01 1.37 9.24
N GLN A 399 -4.08 0.64 9.47
CA GLN A 399 -5.20 0.99 10.38
C GLN A 399 -5.91 2.35 10.16
N TRP A 400 -5.83 2.94 8.96
CA TRP A 400 -6.58 4.14 8.61
C TRP A 400 -8.04 3.78 8.28
N THR A 401 -8.98 4.66 8.65
CA THR A 401 -10.39 4.52 8.28
C THR A 401 -10.68 5.34 7.04
N TYR A 402 -11.09 4.71 5.95
CA TYR A 402 -11.49 5.42 4.73
C TYR A 402 -12.85 6.09 4.89
N ARG A 403 -12.93 7.38 4.54
CA ARG A 403 -14.11 8.23 4.65
C ARG A 403 -14.49 8.79 3.28
N GLU A 404 -15.23 8.00 2.53
CA GLU A 404 -15.73 8.38 1.21
C GLU A 404 -16.75 9.54 1.26
N ASP A 405 -17.41 9.69 2.41
CA ASP A 405 -18.46 10.68 2.67
C ASP A 405 -17.95 12.11 2.87
N LEU A 406 -16.66 12.31 3.14
CA LEU A 406 -16.06 13.61 3.43
C LEU A 406 -15.50 14.27 2.16
N LYS A 407 -16.30 15.03 1.45
CA LYS A 407 -15.94 15.65 0.15
C LYS A 407 -15.92 17.18 0.16
N THR A 408 -16.52 17.81 1.14
CA THR A 408 -16.63 19.28 1.24
C THR A 408 -16.09 19.79 2.57
N GLU A 409 -15.77 21.08 2.64
CA GLU A 409 -15.30 21.72 3.88
C GLU A 409 -16.33 21.60 5.01
N ALA A 410 -17.61 21.70 4.68
CA ALA A 410 -18.69 21.53 5.65
C ALA A 410 -18.71 20.13 6.26
N ASP A 411 -18.47 19.09 5.44
CA ASP A 411 -18.38 17.70 5.91
C ASP A 411 -17.19 17.53 6.86
N LEU A 412 -16.03 18.12 6.52
CA LEU A 412 -14.83 18.05 7.36
C LEU A 412 -15.03 18.75 8.70
N TRP A 413 -15.61 19.95 8.72
CA TRP A 413 -15.91 20.66 9.97
C TRP A 413 -16.92 19.90 10.83
N LYS A 414 -17.93 19.29 10.22
CA LYS A 414 -18.90 18.45 10.94
C LYS A 414 -18.23 17.23 11.56
N ASN A 415 -17.36 16.56 10.80
CA ASN A 415 -16.58 15.42 11.29
C ASN A 415 -15.64 15.81 12.44
N PHE A 416 -14.90 16.92 12.28
CA PHE A 416 -14.01 17.43 13.32
C PHE A 416 -14.76 17.77 14.60
N ARG A 417 -15.93 18.46 14.50
CA ARG A 417 -16.79 18.76 15.64
C ARG A 417 -17.20 17.49 16.38
N TYR A 418 -17.66 16.50 15.66
CA TYR A 418 -18.04 15.21 16.24
C TYR A 418 -16.88 14.57 17.01
N ILE A 419 -15.70 14.48 16.42
CA ILE A 419 -14.53 13.89 17.07
C ILE A 419 -14.10 14.70 18.29
N LEU A 420 -14.08 16.03 18.18
CA LEU A 420 -13.74 16.93 19.29
C LEU A 420 -14.69 16.74 20.49
N GLU A 421 -16.00 16.68 20.23
CA GLU A 421 -17.02 16.44 21.27
C GLU A 421 -16.88 15.07 21.91
N GLN A 422 -16.62 14.02 21.12
CA GLN A 422 -16.42 12.67 21.67
C GLN A 422 -15.17 12.60 22.56
N ASN A 423 -14.07 13.20 22.14
CA ASN A 423 -12.81 13.19 22.89
C ASN A 423 -12.86 14.05 24.16
N ASN A 424 -13.80 14.98 24.26
CA ASN A 424 -13.96 15.89 25.39
C ASN A 424 -15.30 15.75 26.12
N LYS A 425 -15.98 14.62 25.98
CA LYS A 425 -17.32 14.40 26.54
C LYS A 425 -17.41 14.73 28.06
N GLU A 426 -16.39 14.37 28.83
CA GLU A 426 -16.32 14.66 30.26
C GLU A 426 -16.15 16.18 30.53
N ARG A 427 -15.32 16.87 29.74
CA ARG A 427 -15.06 18.30 29.84
C ARG A 427 -16.25 19.14 29.41
N LEU A 428 -17.06 18.60 28.51
CA LEU A 428 -18.32 19.21 28.05
C LEU A 428 -19.50 18.89 28.97
N ASN A 429 -19.30 18.12 30.05
CA ASN A 429 -20.36 17.65 30.97
C ASN A 429 -21.50 16.92 30.22
N GLY A 430 -21.19 16.32 29.06
CA GLY A 430 -22.17 15.65 28.21
C GLY A 430 -23.02 16.56 27.32
N GLU A 431 -22.84 17.86 27.39
CA GLU A 431 -23.53 18.84 26.54
C GLU A 431 -22.70 19.16 25.27
N PRO A 432 -23.23 18.96 24.06
CA PRO A 432 -22.50 19.27 22.83
C PRO A 432 -22.22 20.77 22.72
N LEU A 433 -21.27 21.15 21.89
CA LEU A 433 -20.98 22.53 21.55
C LEU A 433 -22.18 23.17 20.84
N SER A 434 -22.54 24.38 21.19
CA SER A 434 -23.43 25.23 20.38
C SER A 434 -22.74 25.66 19.08
N ASP A 435 -23.48 26.16 18.11
CA ASP A 435 -22.89 26.65 16.85
C ASP A 435 -21.97 27.86 17.09
N ALA A 436 -22.35 28.77 18.03
CA ALA A 436 -21.54 29.92 18.41
C ALA A 436 -20.22 29.52 19.10
N GLU A 437 -20.25 28.48 19.93
CA GLU A 437 -19.04 27.91 20.54
C GLU A 437 -18.16 27.22 19.51
N PHE A 438 -18.76 26.52 18.56
CA PHE A 438 -18.00 25.87 17.49
C PHE A 438 -17.37 26.86 16.52
N GLU A 439 -18.00 28.01 16.27
CA GLU A 439 -17.37 29.11 15.52
C GLU A 439 -16.13 29.68 16.23
N GLN A 440 -16.11 29.74 17.59
CA GLN A 440 -14.89 30.09 18.32
C GLN A 440 -13.77 29.07 18.06
N VAL A 441 -14.10 27.80 17.96
CA VAL A 441 -13.13 26.74 17.62
C VAL A 441 -12.59 26.91 16.21
N LYS A 442 -13.46 27.12 15.21
CA LYS A 442 -13.04 27.33 13.82
C LYS A 442 -12.11 28.54 13.67
N ASN A 443 -12.42 29.64 14.36
CA ASN A 443 -11.60 30.86 14.33
C ASN A 443 -10.17 30.62 14.87
N GLN A 444 -9.99 29.73 15.87
CA GLN A 444 -8.69 29.38 16.39
C GLN A 444 -7.89 28.45 15.44
N LEU A 445 -8.59 27.73 14.56
CA LEU A 445 -7.99 26.80 13.60
C LEU A 445 -7.77 27.41 12.21
N GLN A 446 -8.00 28.73 12.06
CA GLN A 446 -7.65 29.47 10.86
C GLN A 446 -6.24 30.05 10.98
N PHE A 447 -5.25 29.24 10.64
CA PHE A 447 -3.86 29.66 10.75
C PHE A 447 -3.42 30.54 9.59
N SER A 448 -2.69 31.62 9.90
CA SER A 448 -2.14 32.56 8.91
C SER A 448 -0.96 31.97 8.12
N SER A 449 -0.36 30.89 8.63
CA SER A 449 0.72 30.15 7.97
C SER A 449 0.83 28.73 8.52
N PHE A 450 1.44 27.83 7.74
CA PHE A 450 1.74 26.47 8.19
C PHE A 450 2.65 26.44 9.43
N TYR A 451 3.56 27.43 9.55
CA TYR A 451 4.38 27.60 10.75
C TYR A 451 3.53 27.86 12.00
N LYS A 452 2.53 28.73 11.91
CA LYS A 452 1.62 29.02 13.03
C LYS A 452 0.75 27.80 13.39
N ALA A 453 0.36 27.00 12.42
CA ALA A 453 -0.30 25.72 12.69
C ALA A 453 0.65 24.75 13.41
N GLY A 454 1.91 24.66 12.98
CA GLY A 454 2.94 23.87 13.65
C GLY A 454 3.21 24.33 15.09
N GLU A 455 3.28 25.63 15.31
CA GLU A 455 3.45 26.23 16.65
C GLU A 455 2.28 25.83 17.58
N TRP A 456 1.04 25.90 17.09
CA TRP A 456 -0.13 25.45 17.83
C TRP A 456 -0.12 23.93 18.09
N LEU A 457 0.37 23.13 17.13
CA LEU A 457 0.46 21.68 17.26
C LEU A 457 1.51 21.20 18.29
N VAL A 458 2.46 22.03 18.72
CA VAL A 458 3.34 21.72 19.84
C VAL A 458 2.53 21.46 21.11
N GLY A 459 1.51 22.28 21.34
CA GLY A 459 0.60 22.17 22.46
C GLY A 459 1.21 22.55 23.81
N GLU A 460 0.45 22.37 24.86
CA GLU A 460 0.86 22.61 26.25
C GLU A 460 0.88 21.27 27.00
N ASN A 461 1.97 20.93 27.64
CA ASN A 461 2.13 19.67 28.36
C ASN A 461 1.75 18.43 27.54
N GLY A 462 2.10 18.42 26.25
CA GLY A 462 1.81 17.32 25.32
C GLY A 462 0.38 17.27 24.81
N LYS A 463 -0.44 18.29 25.10
CA LYS A 463 -1.84 18.37 24.68
C LYS A 463 -2.06 19.60 23.82
N VAL A 464 -2.56 19.40 22.61
CA VAL A 464 -3.00 20.46 21.72
C VAL A 464 -4.44 20.77 22.03
N MET A 465 -4.76 22.03 22.35
CA MET A 465 -6.08 22.43 22.86
C MET A 465 -6.65 23.59 22.05
N VAL A 466 -7.97 23.70 22.09
CA VAL A 466 -8.75 24.88 21.73
C VAL A 466 -9.53 25.36 22.94
N HIS A 467 -9.83 26.64 22.99
CA HIS A 467 -10.49 27.27 24.11
C HIS A 467 -11.86 27.79 23.69
N VAL A 468 -12.88 27.47 24.46
CA VAL A 468 -14.25 27.89 24.22
C VAL A 468 -14.80 28.62 25.43
N GLN A 469 -15.39 29.79 25.22
CA GLN A 469 -16.12 30.46 26.26
C GLN A 469 -17.58 29.98 26.29
N ARG A 470 -17.95 29.27 27.39
CA ARG A 470 -19.32 28.85 27.66
C ARG A 470 -19.82 29.63 28.86
N ASP A 471 -20.75 30.55 28.64
CA ASP A 471 -21.23 31.49 29.68
C ASP A 471 -20.08 32.17 30.43
N THR A 472 -19.88 31.83 31.70
CA THR A 472 -18.82 32.38 32.58
C THR A 472 -17.58 31.50 32.66
N GLU A 473 -17.61 30.28 32.09
CA GLU A 473 -16.53 29.32 32.16
C GLU A 473 -15.75 29.23 30.83
N ARG A 474 -14.44 29.12 30.94
CA ARG A 474 -13.55 28.88 29.79
C ARG A 474 -13.22 27.39 29.74
N LEU A 475 -13.75 26.70 28.75
CA LEU A 475 -13.48 25.30 28.48
C LEU A 475 -12.17 25.12 27.69
N HIS A 476 -11.36 24.15 28.08
CA HIS A 476 -10.13 23.75 27.44
C HIS A 476 -10.32 22.37 26.78
N LEU A 477 -10.59 22.35 25.46
CA LEU A 477 -10.88 21.11 24.75
C LEU A 477 -9.63 20.55 24.09
N VAL A 478 -9.31 19.30 24.36
CA VAL A 478 -8.16 18.62 23.77
C VAL A 478 -8.49 18.18 22.35
N VAL A 479 -7.73 18.68 21.41
CA VAL A 479 -7.78 18.28 19.98
C VAL A 479 -6.86 17.11 19.70
N MET A 480 -5.65 17.11 20.27
CA MET A 480 -4.66 16.07 20.12
C MET A 480 -3.86 15.86 21.41
N ASN A 481 -3.52 14.62 21.73
CA ASN A 481 -2.65 14.29 22.84
C ASN A 481 -1.45 13.50 22.29
N HIS A 482 -0.25 14.06 22.43
CA HIS A 482 0.99 13.46 21.92
C HIS A 482 1.39 12.16 22.65
N GLU A 483 0.78 11.87 23.81
CA GLU A 483 0.93 10.58 24.49
C GLU A 483 0.06 9.48 23.87
N HIS A 484 -0.98 9.85 23.09
CA HIS A 484 -1.93 8.93 22.47
C HIS A 484 -1.60 8.64 20.99
N ILE A 485 -0.32 8.50 20.65
CA ILE A 485 0.08 8.06 19.31
C ILE A 485 -0.25 6.58 19.16
N ALA A 486 -0.97 6.22 18.10
CA ALA A 486 -1.49 4.88 17.77
C ALA A 486 -2.54 4.33 18.78
N GLY A 487 -3.13 5.17 19.61
CA GLY A 487 -4.13 4.70 20.59
C GLY A 487 -4.84 5.83 21.32
N GLY A 488 -5.54 5.49 22.37
CA GLY A 488 -6.25 6.43 23.22
C GLY A 488 -7.36 7.18 22.49
N SER A 489 -7.28 8.51 22.47
CA SER A 489 -8.25 9.41 21.82
C SER A 489 -7.94 9.70 20.36
N SER A 490 -6.91 9.09 19.77
CA SER A 490 -6.50 9.38 18.39
C SER A 490 -7.36 8.65 17.37
N VAL A 491 -7.94 9.42 16.44
CA VAL A 491 -8.74 8.95 15.31
C VAL A 491 -7.97 9.21 14.02
N TYR A 492 -7.84 8.19 13.18
CA TYR A 492 -7.07 8.23 11.94
C TYR A 492 -7.97 7.96 10.74
N GLU A 493 -8.11 8.94 9.86
CA GLU A 493 -9.00 8.89 8.71
C GLU A 493 -8.26 9.25 7.43
N VAL A 494 -8.60 8.60 6.34
CA VAL A 494 -8.12 8.93 4.99
C VAL A 494 -9.29 9.33 4.10
N ILE A 495 -9.15 10.46 3.42
CA ILE A 495 -10.09 10.97 2.44
C ILE A 495 -9.41 11.10 1.08
N ASN A 496 -10.21 11.09 0.03
CA ASN A 496 -9.73 11.33 -1.32
C ASN A 496 -10.69 12.22 -2.11
N GLN A 497 -10.18 12.76 -3.21
CA GLN A 497 -10.97 13.54 -4.17
C GLN A 497 -11.79 14.66 -3.51
N TYR A 498 -11.18 15.32 -2.50
CA TYR A 498 -11.79 16.46 -1.82
C TYR A 498 -11.95 17.66 -2.76
N ASN A 499 -13.12 18.28 -2.75
CA ASN A 499 -13.44 19.41 -3.61
C ASN A 499 -13.04 20.74 -2.93
N ALA A 500 -11.86 21.24 -3.26
CA ALA A 500 -11.38 22.57 -2.82
C ALA A 500 -12.01 23.67 -3.70
N LEU A 501 -13.16 24.17 -3.29
CA LEU A 501 -13.94 25.14 -4.03
C LEU A 501 -13.21 26.48 -4.13
N LYS A 502 -13.64 27.33 -5.06
CA LYS A 502 -13.18 28.71 -5.20
C LYS A 502 -13.65 29.52 -3.99
N MET A 503 -12.75 30.23 -3.34
CA MET A 503 -13.13 31.24 -2.34
C MET A 503 -13.63 32.49 -3.08
N ASP A 504 -14.81 32.98 -2.70
CA ASP A 504 -15.54 34.18 -3.11
C ASP A 504 -15.30 34.74 -4.53
N GLU A 505 -16.41 35.14 -5.18
CA GLU A 505 -16.45 35.72 -6.54
C GLU A 505 -15.64 37.00 -6.73
N ASP A 506 -15.25 37.71 -5.64
CA ASP A 506 -14.59 39.00 -5.66
C ASP A 506 -13.05 38.98 -5.59
N SER A 507 -12.41 37.80 -5.49
CA SER A 507 -10.95 37.76 -5.51
C SER A 507 -10.40 37.87 -6.93
N SER A 508 -9.50 38.82 -7.16
CA SER A 508 -8.80 39.10 -8.43
C SER A 508 -7.90 37.98 -8.91
N VAL A 509 -7.87 36.84 -8.23
CA VAL A 509 -7.09 35.64 -8.57
C VAL A 509 -7.98 34.69 -9.37
N ASN A 510 -7.56 34.27 -10.56
CA ASN A 510 -8.20 33.26 -11.40
C ASN A 510 -8.18 31.86 -10.75
N ALA A 511 -8.66 31.75 -9.52
CA ALA A 511 -8.72 30.47 -8.80
C ALA A 511 -9.85 29.60 -9.40
N ARG A 512 -9.53 28.37 -9.78
CA ARG A 512 -10.46 27.36 -10.26
C ARG A 512 -10.77 26.37 -9.15
N ASP A 513 -11.89 25.69 -9.24
CA ASP A 513 -12.15 24.52 -8.41
C ASP A 513 -11.05 23.50 -8.59
N ARG A 514 -10.56 22.93 -7.48
CA ARG A 514 -9.49 21.95 -7.46
C ARG A 514 -9.97 20.69 -6.75
N ARG A 515 -9.41 19.57 -7.12
CA ARG A 515 -9.65 18.29 -6.47
C ARG A 515 -8.34 17.79 -5.89
N PHE A 516 -8.34 17.52 -4.60
CA PHE A 516 -7.19 16.98 -3.88
C PHE A 516 -7.19 15.46 -3.99
N ASP A 517 -6.06 14.84 -4.31
CA ASP A 517 -5.99 13.39 -4.51
C ASP A 517 -6.24 12.63 -3.21
N VAL A 518 -5.31 12.61 -2.27
CA VAL A 518 -5.47 11.88 -1.00
C VAL A 518 -5.02 12.78 0.16
N THR A 519 -5.77 12.76 1.26
CA THR A 519 -5.39 13.47 2.49
C THR A 519 -5.58 12.58 3.71
N LEU A 520 -4.58 12.56 4.58
CA LEU A 520 -4.58 11.85 5.85
C LEU A 520 -4.94 12.81 6.97
N MET A 521 -5.93 12.44 7.77
CA MET A 521 -6.45 13.26 8.85
C MET A 521 -6.19 12.61 10.20
N ILE A 522 -5.77 13.39 11.17
CA ILE A 522 -5.64 12.96 12.56
C ILE A 522 -6.62 13.78 13.40
N ASN A 523 -7.50 13.09 14.10
CA ASN A 523 -8.57 13.69 14.91
C ASN A 523 -9.45 14.66 14.08
N GLY A 524 -9.72 14.33 12.83
CA GLY A 524 -10.54 15.13 11.92
C GLY A 524 -9.82 16.32 11.29
N LEU A 525 -8.52 16.57 11.59
CA LEU A 525 -7.74 17.64 10.98
C LEU A 525 -6.84 17.10 9.86
N PRO A 526 -6.82 17.70 8.68
CA PRO A 526 -5.90 17.39 7.61
C PRO A 526 -4.45 17.63 8.02
N MET A 527 -3.62 16.57 8.10
CA MET A 527 -2.22 16.67 8.53
C MET A 527 -1.23 16.40 7.41
N ILE A 528 -1.54 15.43 6.53
CA ILE A 528 -0.65 15.02 5.43
C ILE A 528 -1.46 15.04 4.14
N HIS A 529 -1.02 15.81 3.16
CA HIS A 529 -1.63 15.82 1.84
C HIS A 529 -0.71 15.14 0.82
N ILE A 530 -1.29 14.27 0.00
CA ILE A 530 -0.59 13.43 -0.97
C ILE A 530 -1.10 13.77 -2.37
N GLU A 531 -0.20 14.21 -3.24
CA GLU A 531 -0.48 14.49 -4.63
C GLU A 531 0.12 13.39 -5.51
N LEU A 532 -0.71 12.80 -6.34
CA LEU A 532 -0.36 11.66 -7.19
C LEU A 532 -0.26 12.06 -8.65
N LYS A 533 0.68 11.48 -9.36
CA LYS A 533 0.82 11.57 -10.80
C LYS A 533 0.95 10.19 -11.39
N ASN A 534 0.59 10.02 -12.65
CA ASN A 534 0.86 8.76 -13.32
C ASN A 534 2.36 8.60 -13.63
N LYS A 535 2.77 7.36 -13.89
CA LYS A 535 4.18 6.99 -14.12
C LYS A 535 4.87 7.70 -15.28
N GLN A 536 4.13 8.35 -16.18
CA GLN A 536 4.68 9.09 -17.32
C GLN A 536 5.07 10.52 -16.94
N HIS A 537 4.56 11.02 -15.83
CA HIS A 537 4.87 12.33 -15.29
C HIS A 537 5.99 12.25 -14.24
N SER A 538 6.72 13.33 -14.12
CA SER A 538 7.67 13.48 -13.02
C SER A 538 6.91 13.67 -11.70
N TYR A 539 7.43 13.11 -10.59
CA TYR A 539 6.91 13.45 -9.26
C TYR A 539 6.98 14.95 -9.00
N MET A 540 7.89 15.66 -9.68
CA MET A 540 8.01 17.13 -9.60
C MET A 540 6.76 17.86 -10.10
N ASP A 541 5.97 17.26 -10.98
CA ASP A 541 4.71 17.85 -11.44
C ASP A 541 3.71 17.97 -10.26
N GLY A 542 3.70 16.98 -9.35
CA GLY A 542 2.97 17.05 -8.09
C GLY A 542 3.46 18.20 -7.18
N PHE A 543 4.78 18.43 -7.09
CA PHE A 543 5.34 19.56 -6.34
C PHE A 543 4.85 20.91 -6.88
N TRP A 544 4.92 21.10 -8.19
CA TRP A 544 4.47 22.33 -8.82
C TRP A 544 2.95 22.51 -8.71
N GLN A 545 2.20 21.42 -8.68
CA GLN A 545 0.76 21.45 -8.47
C GLN A 545 0.41 21.89 -7.04
N ILE A 546 1.05 21.31 -6.01
CA ILE A 546 0.89 21.73 -4.62
C ILE A 546 1.26 23.22 -4.46
N LYS A 547 2.42 23.63 -5.01
CA LYS A 547 2.85 25.02 -4.98
C LYS A 547 1.80 25.95 -5.58
N LYS A 548 1.22 25.57 -6.72
CA LYS A 548 0.12 26.30 -7.34
C LYS A 548 -1.12 26.37 -6.45
N TYR A 549 -1.51 25.27 -5.81
CA TYR A 549 -2.67 25.22 -4.92
C TYR A 549 -2.48 26.12 -3.69
N ILE A 550 -1.28 26.19 -3.15
CA ILE A 550 -0.95 27.11 -2.05
C ILE A 550 -1.09 28.56 -2.53
N GLY A 551 -0.52 28.92 -3.71
CA GLY A 551 -0.65 30.25 -4.30
C GLY A 551 -2.09 30.63 -4.66
N GLU A 552 -2.96 29.65 -4.93
CA GLU A 552 -4.41 29.85 -5.15
C GLU A 552 -5.22 29.87 -3.83
N GLY A 553 -4.56 29.80 -2.65
CA GLY A 553 -5.23 29.82 -1.35
C GLY A 553 -6.05 28.57 -1.02
N LYS A 554 -5.74 27.42 -1.62
CA LYS A 554 -6.51 26.17 -1.41
C LYS A 554 -6.23 25.48 -0.09
N PHE A 555 -5.12 25.81 0.57
CA PHE A 555 -4.75 25.32 1.90
C PHE A 555 -5.09 26.36 2.98
N THR A 556 -6.35 26.75 3.03
CA THR A 556 -6.94 27.67 4.02
C THR A 556 -8.03 26.95 4.80
N GLY A 557 -8.69 27.62 5.74
CA GLY A 557 -9.68 26.98 6.60
C GLY A 557 -9.12 25.77 7.34
N ILE A 558 -9.82 24.67 7.35
CA ILE A 558 -9.38 23.43 8.03
C ILE A 558 -8.06 22.87 7.44
N PHE A 559 -7.78 23.09 6.15
CA PHE A 559 -6.54 22.66 5.50
C PHE A 559 -5.31 23.51 5.86
N SER A 560 -5.46 24.62 6.57
CA SER A 560 -4.33 25.40 7.09
C SER A 560 -3.51 24.62 8.14
N ALA A 561 -4.06 23.53 8.68
CA ALA A 561 -3.38 22.65 9.63
C ALA A 561 -2.39 21.67 8.99
N VAL A 562 -2.35 21.51 7.66
CA VAL A 562 -1.45 20.58 6.96
C VAL A 562 0.02 20.87 7.29
N GLN A 563 0.78 19.83 7.65
CA GLN A 563 2.18 19.93 8.06
C GLN A 563 3.14 19.26 7.08
N MET A 564 2.68 18.28 6.34
CA MET A 564 3.51 17.46 5.44
C MET A 564 2.84 17.28 4.09
N PHE A 565 3.63 17.41 3.05
CA PHE A 565 3.26 17.04 1.69
C PHE A 565 4.01 15.81 1.22
N VAL A 566 3.32 14.95 0.50
CA VAL A 566 3.87 13.78 -0.19
C VAL A 566 3.54 13.89 -1.67
N ILE A 567 4.52 13.63 -2.52
CA ILE A 567 4.35 13.60 -3.97
C ILE A 567 4.83 12.27 -4.52
N SER A 568 4.07 11.69 -5.43
CA SER A 568 4.44 10.41 -6.03
C SER A 568 3.94 10.28 -7.46
N ASN A 569 4.71 9.58 -8.28
CA ASN A 569 4.25 9.10 -9.58
C ASN A 569 4.11 7.57 -9.62
N GLY A 570 4.01 6.95 -8.45
CA GLY A 570 3.91 5.50 -8.29
C GLY A 570 5.25 4.76 -8.31
N VAL A 571 6.32 5.40 -8.79
CA VAL A 571 7.69 4.82 -8.85
C VAL A 571 8.65 5.60 -7.98
N ASP A 572 8.55 6.92 -8.01
CA ASP A 572 9.32 7.82 -7.18
C ASP A 572 8.40 8.57 -6.22
N THR A 573 8.65 8.39 -4.93
CA THR A 573 7.90 9.04 -3.84
C THR A 573 8.83 9.91 -3.02
N LYS A 574 8.39 11.13 -2.75
CA LYS A 574 9.13 12.12 -1.99
C LYS A 574 8.20 12.82 -1.01
N TYR A 575 8.78 13.44 0.01
CA TYR A 575 8.04 14.23 0.98
C TYR A 575 8.78 15.53 1.33
N PHE A 576 8.04 16.50 1.85
CA PHE A 576 8.59 17.78 2.31
C PHE A 576 7.63 18.44 3.30
N SER A 577 8.14 19.39 4.09
CA SER A 577 7.34 20.16 5.03
C SER A 577 6.42 21.16 4.32
N ALA A 578 5.28 21.43 4.91
CA ALA A 578 4.41 22.50 4.44
C ALA A 578 5.11 23.86 4.63
N ALA A 579 4.99 24.74 3.65
CA ALA A 579 5.56 26.06 3.63
C ALA A 579 4.74 26.95 2.71
N SER A 580 4.92 28.29 2.81
CA SER A 580 4.28 29.23 1.90
C SER A 580 4.80 29.05 0.46
N ASP A 581 4.05 29.56 -0.53
CA ASP A 581 4.44 29.48 -1.94
C ASP A 581 5.85 30.05 -2.20
N SER A 582 6.19 31.19 -1.58
CA SER A 582 7.51 31.83 -1.72
C SER A 582 8.64 31.04 -1.06
N GLU A 583 8.37 30.22 -0.06
CA GLU A 583 9.35 29.46 0.71
C GLU A 583 9.55 28.04 0.15
N LEU A 584 8.58 27.50 -0.57
CA LEU A 584 8.68 26.18 -1.19
C LEU A 584 9.83 26.11 -2.18
N ASN A 585 10.82 25.24 -1.87
CA ASN A 585 12.01 25.04 -2.69
C ASN A 585 12.25 23.55 -2.92
N PRO A 586 12.48 23.12 -4.18
CA PRO A 586 12.79 21.71 -4.51
C PRO A 586 13.97 21.12 -3.71
N LYS A 587 14.88 21.95 -3.20
CA LYS A 587 16.03 21.49 -2.38
C LYS A 587 15.61 20.86 -1.03
N PHE A 588 14.39 21.15 -0.57
CA PHE A 588 13.87 20.61 0.69
C PHE A 588 13.10 19.29 0.49
N ILE A 589 12.92 18.86 -0.74
CA ILE A 589 12.29 17.57 -1.06
C ILE A 589 13.23 16.45 -0.63
N SER A 590 12.71 15.50 0.15
CA SER A 590 13.43 14.35 0.67
C SER A 590 12.83 13.05 0.14
N GLY A 591 13.68 12.06 -0.17
CA GLY A 591 13.27 10.68 -0.37
C GLY A 591 13.43 9.90 0.93
N TRP A 592 12.67 8.81 1.10
CA TRP A 592 12.83 7.95 2.24
C TRP A 592 13.97 6.95 2.04
N LEU A 593 14.68 6.65 3.12
CA LEU A 593 15.68 5.59 3.18
C LEU A 593 15.24 4.59 4.26
N ASP A 594 15.49 3.31 4.05
CA ASP A 594 15.32 2.30 5.10
C ASP A 594 16.46 2.34 6.13
N LYS A 595 16.42 1.45 7.11
CA LYS A 595 17.46 1.36 8.17
C LYS A 595 18.83 0.93 7.65
N GLU A 596 18.88 0.31 6.49
CA GLU A 596 20.08 -0.10 5.75
C GLU A 596 20.58 0.95 4.76
N ASN A 597 19.95 2.14 4.74
CA ASN A 597 20.20 3.26 3.81
C ASN A 597 19.85 2.97 2.33
N ASN A 598 18.99 1.98 2.05
CA ASN A 598 18.47 1.79 0.71
C ASN A 598 17.33 2.78 0.42
N ALA A 599 17.27 3.27 -0.81
CA ALA A 599 16.21 4.20 -1.21
C ALA A 599 14.86 3.49 -1.33
N VAL A 600 13.85 4.03 -0.65
CA VAL A 600 12.45 3.60 -0.72
C VAL A 600 11.73 4.56 -1.67
N SER A 601 11.61 4.16 -2.93
CA SER A 601 11.02 4.98 -3.99
C SER A 601 9.58 4.58 -4.31
N ASP A 602 9.23 3.28 -4.22
CA ASP A 602 7.88 2.79 -4.46
C ASP A 602 6.88 3.37 -3.45
N TYR A 603 5.75 3.88 -3.93
CA TYR A 603 4.76 4.59 -3.10
C TYR A 603 4.06 3.71 -2.07
N LEU A 604 3.87 2.40 -2.36
CA LEU A 604 3.25 1.47 -1.39
C LEU A 604 4.25 1.07 -0.30
N VAL A 605 5.52 0.90 -0.66
CA VAL A 605 6.58 0.64 0.32
C VAL A 605 6.81 1.88 1.19
N PHE A 606 6.76 3.08 0.59
CA PHE A 606 6.80 4.35 1.31
C PHE A 606 5.61 4.47 2.28
N ALA A 607 4.38 4.15 1.82
CA ALA A 607 3.20 4.18 2.68
C ALA A 607 3.34 3.26 3.89
N LYS A 608 3.91 2.07 3.72
CA LYS A 608 4.21 1.14 4.83
C LYS A 608 5.26 1.64 5.79
N SER A 609 6.23 2.44 5.32
CA SER A 609 7.37 2.87 6.12
C SER A 609 7.14 4.21 6.83
N VAL A 610 6.27 5.08 6.26
CA VAL A 610 6.10 6.48 6.69
C VAL A 610 4.66 6.85 6.96
N LEU A 611 3.70 6.31 6.21
CA LEU A 611 2.29 6.71 6.28
C LEU A 611 1.42 5.73 7.09
N ARG A 612 1.95 4.64 7.60
CA ARG A 612 1.24 3.77 8.53
C ARG A 612 1.15 4.43 9.92
N ILE A 613 0.34 3.88 10.79
CA ILE A 613 0.25 4.27 12.19
C ILE A 613 1.17 3.33 13.00
N PRO A 614 2.08 3.85 13.87
CA PRO A 614 2.16 5.23 14.37
C PRO A 614 3.01 6.21 13.58
N GLU A 615 3.79 5.76 12.58
CA GLU A 615 4.85 6.52 11.92
C GLU A 615 4.35 7.84 11.33
N ALA A 616 3.19 7.85 10.68
CA ALA A 616 2.60 9.08 10.13
C ALA A 616 2.34 10.15 11.21
N HIS A 617 1.85 9.74 12.38
CA HIS A 617 1.63 10.66 13.50
C HIS A 617 2.97 11.12 14.10
N GLU A 618 3.95 10.21 14.21
CA GLU A 618 5.29 10.57 14.69
C GLU A 618 6.01 11.55 13.77
N MET A 619 5.82 11.45 12.45
CA MET A 619 6.34 12.45 11.49
C MET A 619 5.87 13.86 11.85
N ILE A 620 4.61 14.03 12.21
CA ILE A 620 4.03 15.32 12.57
C ILE A 620 4.46 15.73 13.99
N ALA A 621 4.31 14.86 14.99
CA ALA A 621 4.48 15.20 16.40
C ALA A 621 5.94 15.15 16.88
N ARG A 622 6.75 14.22 16.36
CA ARG A 622 8.10 13.93 16.87
C ARG A 622 9.22 14.34 15.95
N TYR A 623 9.01 14.29 14.61
CA TYR A 623 10.08 14.52 13.64
C TYR A 623 9.93 15.82 12.85
N THR A 624 9.01 16.68 13.26
CA THR A 624 8.91 18.08 12.84
C THR A 624 9.65 18.98 13.82
N VAL A 625 10.38 19.95 13.31
CA VAL A 625 11.06 21.00 14.07
C VAL A 625 10.60 22.37 13.58
N LEU A 626 10.34 23.26 14.52
CA LEU A 626 10.04 24.66 14.25
C LEU A 626 11.32 25.49 14.30
N ASP A 627 11.61 26.16 13.22
CA ASP A 627 12.72 27.13 13.14
C ASP A 627 12.12 28.53 13.34
N GLU A 628 12.26 29.07 14.54
CA GLU A 628 11.67 30.37 14.88
C GLU A 628 12.32 31.53 14.16
N GLU A 629 13.63 31.46 13.92
CA GLU A 629 14.34 32.51 13.23
C GLU A 629 13.89 32.64 11.77
N ALA A 630 13.76 31.48 11.09
CA ALA A 630 13.30 31.43 9.70
C ALA A 630 11.77 31.33 9.55
N LYS A 631 11.00 31.22 10.66
CA LYS A 631 9.54 31.02 10.68
C LYS A 631 9.05 29.89 9.77
N ARG A 632 9.76 28.76 9.77
CA ARG A 632 9.48 27.63 8.89
C ARG A 632 9.42 26.30 9.65
N LEU A 633 8.73 25.33 9.03
CA LEU A 633 8.70 23.94 9.43
C LEU A 633 9.87 23.19 8.79
N ILE A 634 10.50 22.30 9.56
CA ILE A 634 11.55 21.41 9.07
C ILE A 634 11.11 19.98 9.40
N LEU A 635 10.88 19.16 8.38
CA LEU A 635 10.75 17.71 8.54
C LEU A 635 12.14 17.08 8.50
N LEU A 636 12.44 16.25 9.49
CA LEU A 636 13.71 15.53 9.55
C LEU A 636 13.87 14.59 8.36
N ARG A 637 15.12 14.43 7.93
CA ARG A 637 15.48 13.48 6.89
C ARG A 637 15.58 12.05 7.47
N PRO A 638 15.41 10.99 6.67
CA PRO A 638 15.38 9.61 7.16
C PRO A 638 16.58 9.24 8.03
N TYR A 639 17.80 9.57 7.59
CA TYR A 639 19.02 9.28 8.36
C TYR A 639 19.07 10.00 9.72
N GLN A 640 18.45 11.18 9.85
CA GLN A 640 18.34 11.91 11.11
C GLN A 640 17.34 11.20 12.04
N ILE A 641 16.21 10.74 11.49
CA ILE A 641 15.19 9.99 12.22
C ILE A 641 15.79 8.68 12.74
N HIS A 642 16.44 7.91 11.88
CA HIS A 642 17.07 6.65 12.27
C HIS A 642 18.17 6.84 13.33
N ALA A 643 18.95 7.93 13.23
CA ALA A 643 19.91 8.27 14.26
C ALA A 643 19.24 8.55 15.61
N ILE A 644 18.15 9.34 15.63
CA ILE A 644 17.41 9.67 16.84
C ILE A 644 16.78 8.42 17.46
N GLU A 645 16.18 7.54 16.65
CA GLU A 645 15.63 6.26 17.10
C GLU A 645 16.70 5.36 17.71
N ALA A 646 17.85 5.22 17.05
CA ALA A 646 18.97 4.43 17.56
C ALA A 646 19.50 4.97 18.90
N ILE A 647 19.61 6.29 19.04
CA ILE A 647 19.97 6.98 20.27
C ILE A 647 18.97 6.67 21.39
N ARG A 648 17.67 6.81 21.10
CA ARG A 648 16.58 6.53 22.03
C ARG A 648 16.62 5.07 22.52
N ASP A 649 16.75 4.12 21.60
CA ASP A 649 16.72 2.70 21.90
C ASP A 649 17.98 2.26 22.69
N ALA A 650 19.15 2.79 22.38
CA ALA A 650 20.35 2.59 23.18
C ALA A 650 20.20 3.17 24.58
N SER A 651 19.65 4.38 24.70
CA SER A 651 19.46 5.07 25.98
C SER A 651 18.45 4.36 26.88
N LYS A 652 17.39 3.76 26.36
CA LYS A 652 16.45 2.92 27.12
C LYS A 652 17.14 1.74 27.81
N THR A 653 18.19 1.21 27.19
CA THR A 653 18.99 0.08 27.74
C THR A 653 20.24 0.54 28.49
N GLY A 654 20.46 1.85 28.68
CA GLY A 654 21.64 2.41 29.34
C GLY A 654 22.93 2.23 28.56
N LYS A 655 22.85 2.03 27.24
CA LYS A 655 24.01 1.87 26.35
C LYS A 655 24.43 3.21 25.75
N SER A 656 25.74 3.40 25.58
CA SER A 656 26.30 4.54 24.84
C SER A 656 26.66 4.13 23.41
N GLY A 657 26.70 5.10 22.49
CA GLY A 657 27.01 4.85 21.09
C GLY A 657 27.57 6.08 20.38
N PHE A 658 27.82 5.91 19.08
CA PHE A 658 28.29 6.97 18.19
C PHE A 658 27.34 7.11 17.00
N VAL A 659 27.14 8.34 16.53
CA VAL A 659 26.47 8.64 15.30
C VAL A 659 27.42 9.39 14.39
N TRP A 660 27.71 8.82 13.22
CA TRP A 660 28.56 9.46 12.23
C TRP A 660 27.74 10.36 11.32
N HIS A 661 28.02 11.65 11.40
CA HIS A 661 27.45 12.66 10.51
C HIS A 661 28.50 13.27 9.60
N THR A 662 28.18 13.44 8.32
CA THR A 662 29.04 14.23 7.41
C THR A 662 28.84 15.72 7.64
N THR A 663 29.84 16.53 7.26
CA THR A 663 29.74 17.99 7.31
C THR A 663 28.55 18.48 6.49
N GLY A 664 27.72 19.37 7.02
CA GLY A 664 26.55 19.89 6.36
C GLY A 664 25.30 18.99 6.38
N SER A 665 25.34 17.83 7.07
CA SER A 665 24.20 16.89 7.18
C SER A 665 23.16 17.30 8.24
N GLY A 666 23.31 18.45 8.89
CA GLY A 666 22.40 18.92 9.93
C GLY A 666 22.64 18.29 11.31
N LYS A 667 23.89 18.10 11.70
CA LYS A 667 24.28 17.59 13.02
C LYS A 667 23.55 18.31 14.17
N THR A 668 23.60 19.63 14.18
CA THR A 668 22.99 20.48 15.21
C THR A 668 21.49 20.20 15.37
N LEU A 669 20.77 20.07 14.26
CA LEU A 669 19.34 19.76 14.26
C LEU A 669 19.05 18.34 14.80
N THR A 670 19.87 17.37 14.37
CA THR A 670 19.75 15.98 14.86
C THR A 670 20.05 15.91 16.36
N SER A 671 21.14 16.59 16.81
CA SER A 671 21.54 16.63 18.21
C SER A 671 20.51 17.30 19.10
N TYR A 672 19.94 18.42 18.65
CA TYR A 672 18.84 19.10 19.34
C TYR A 672 17.66 18.13 19.54
N LYS A 673 17.15 17.57 18.43
CA LYS A 673 15.97 16.71 18.47
C LYS A 673 16.22 15.41 19.26
N ALA A 674 17.41 14.82 19.16
CA ALA A 674 17.80 13.68 19.96
C ALA A 674 17.78 14.02 21.46
N THR A 675 18.41 15.13 21.85
CA THR A 675 18.49 15.59 23.26
C THR A 675 17.08 15.86 23.82
N ARG A 676 16.24 16.53 23.04
CA ARG A 676 14.85 16.81 23.38
C ARG A 676 14.04 15.52 23.56
N ASN A 677 14.12 14.60 22.59
CA ASN A 677 13.34 13.37 22.60
C ASN A 677 13.77 12.42 23.73
N LEU A 678 15.05 12.41 24.13
CA LEU A 678 15.51 11.65 25.28
C LEU A 678 14.81 12.06 26.58
N LEU A 679 14.60 13.35 26.81
CA LEU A 679 13.84 13.84 27.96
C LEU A 679 12.37 13.49 27.86
N MET A 680 11.75 13.60 26.69
CA MET A 680 10.32 13.32 26.50
C MET A 680 10.01 11.82 26.59
N ASP A 681 10.80 11.00 25.89
CA ASP A 681 10.50 9.57 25.68
C ASP A 681 10.99 8.68 26.83
N ILE A 682 11.90 9.19 27.70
CA ILE A 682 12.49 8.41 28.79
C ILE A 682 12.29 9.14 30.13
N PRO A 683 11.17 8.89 30.83
CA PRO A 683 10.87 9.56 32.12
C PRO A 683 11.95 9.38 33.19
N ALA A 684 12.78 8.34 33.08
CA ALA A 684 13.86 8.06 34.03
C ALA A 684 15.07 9.02 33.87
N ILE A 685 15.14 9.83 32.80
CA ILE A 685 16.20 10.83 32.60
C ILE A 685 15.78 12.14 33.28
N ASP A 686 16.59 12.60 34.25
CA ASP A 686 16.34 13.85 34.99
C ASP A 686 16.80 15.06 34.19
N LYS A 687 17.94 14.97 33.51
CA LYS A 687 18.55 16.05 32.72
C LYS A 687 19.15 15.50 31.43
N ALA A 688 19.09 16.26 30.37
CA ALA A 688 19.89 16.01 29.16
C ALA A 688 20.91 17.13 28.99
N ILE A 689 22.17 16.78 28.79
CA ILE A 689 23.25 17.76 28.70
C ILE A 689 23.86 17.67 27.30
N PHE A 690 23.80 18.79 26.57
CA PHE A 690 24.50 18.95 25.31
C PHE A 690 25.87 19.59 25.56
N LEU A 691 26.95 18.87 25.22
CA LEU A 691 28.32 19.28 25.44
C LEU A 691 28.98 19.78 24.15
N ILE A 692 29.51 21.00 24.20
CA ILE A 692 30.22 21.66 23.08
C ILE A 692 31.70 21.88 23.48
N ASP A 693 32.64 21.76 22.52
CA ASP A 693 34.08 21.88 22.80
C ASP A 693 34.63 23.31 22.73
N ARG A 694 34.17 24.15 21.80
CA ARG A 694 34.78 25.48 21.56
C ARG A 694 33.82 26.64 21.66
N LYS A 695 34.34 27.78 22.19
CA LYS A 695 33.58 29.01 22.39
C LYS A 695 33.01 29.64 21.10
N ASP A 696 33.66 29.49 19.97
CA ASP A 696 33.24 30.14 18.70
C ASP A 696 32.15 29.35 17.95
N LEU A 697 32.11 28.03 18.12
CA LEU A 697 31.00 27.17 17.70
C LEU A 697 29.81 27.19 18.67
N ASP A 698 30.10 27.57 19.92
CA ASP A 698 29.15 27.70 21.02
C ASP A 698 27.99 28.65 20.65
N THR A 699 28.31 29.85 20.16
CA THR A 699 27.31 30.87 19.84
C THR A 699 26.36 30.46 18.70
N GLN A 700 26.87 29.93 17.60
CA GLN A 700 26.03 29.50 16.48
C GLN A 700 25.18 28.26 16.83
N THR A 701 25.77 27.29 17.50
CA THR A 701 25.05 26.08 17.93
C THR A 701 24.00 26.40 18.97
N THR A 702 24.33 27.27 19.93
CA THR A 702 23.39 27.73 20.95
C THR A 702 22.26 28.54 20.35
N MET A 703 22.54 29.48 19.45
CA MET A 703 21.49 30.23 18.74
C MET A 703 20.55 29.30 17.97
N ALA A 704 21.10 28.30 17.24
CA ALA A 704 20.29 27.34 16.54
C ALA A 704 19.46 26.48 17.51
N PHE A 705 20.02 26.03 18.64
CA PHE A 705 19.27 25.30 19.67
C PHE A 705 18.15 26.16 20.26
N GLN A 706 18.41 27.43 20.55
CA GLN A 706 17.41 28.36 21.06
C GLN A 706 16.31 28.61 20.03
N ALA A 707 16.67 28.82 18.74
CA ALA A 707 15.71 28.99 17.67
C ALA A 707 14.78 27.79 17.48
N TYR A 708 15.28 26.56 17.76
CA TYR A 708 14.48 25.34 17.70
C TYR A 708 13.69 25.08 18.99
N ALA A 709 14.13 25.64 20.12
CA ALA A 709 13.55 25.40 21.44
C ALA A 709 12.48 26.42 21.83
N ASN A 710 12.51 27.62 21.26
CA ASN A 710 11.61 28.72 21.69
C ASN A 710 10.13 28.37 21.64
N ASN A 711 9.74 27.44 20.76
CA ASN A 711 8.37 26.95 20.64
C ASN A 711 8.27 25.43 20.95
N ASP A 712 9.17 24.90 21.76
CA ASP A 712 9.11 23.49 22.18
C ASP A 712 8.73 23.39 23.67
N LEU A 713 8.30 22.21 24.08
CA LEU A 713 7.86 21.90 25.46
C LEU A 713 9.01 21.84 26.48
N ILE A 714 10.25 21.99 26.05
CA ILE A 714 11.44 21.81 26.88
C ILE A 714 12.27 23.09 26.85
N ASP A 715 12.54 23.62 28.04
CA ASP A 715 13.47 24.72 28.22
C ASP A 715 14.89 24.28 27.85
N VAL A 716 15.52 25.04 26.96
CA VAL A 716 16.93 24.91 26.66
C VAL A 716 17.70 26.05 27.29
N ASP A 717 18.45 25.68 28.30
CA ASP A 717 19.21 26.65 29.07
C ASP A 717 20.73 26.59 28.79
N GLU A 718 21.28 27.66 28.29
CA GLU A 718 22.73 27.82 28.25
C GLU A 718 23.30 28.18 29.62
N THR A 719 24.52 27.72 29.90
CA THR A 719 25.20 28.04 31.13
C THR A 719 26.23 29.17 30.92
N ASP A 720 26.06 30.26 31.63
CA ASP A 720 27.04 31.40 31.60
C ASP A 720 28.36 31.03 32.23
N ASN A 721 28.30 30.32 33.34
CA ASN A 721 29.50 29.95 34.12
C ASN A 721 29.25 28.64 34.90
N VAL A 722 30.32 28.20 35.65
CA VAL A 722 30.28 26.96 36.43
C VAL A 722 29.27 27.01 37.58
N PHE A 723 28.99 28.18 38.14
CA PHE A 723 28.02 28.36 39.21
C PHE A 723 26.58 28.19 38.70
N ASP A 724 26.32 28.75 37.54
CA ASP A 724 25.03 28.60 36.85
C ASP A 724 24.77 27.13 36.48
N LEU A 725 25.78 26.45 35.89
CA LEU A 725 25.68 24.99 35.62
C LEU A 725 25.36 24.21 36.91
N LYS A 726 26.00 24.57 38.02
CA LYS A 726 25.72 23.91 39.31
C LYS A 726 24.27 24.17 39.76
N LYS A 727 23.78 25.41 39.60
CA LYS A 727 22.40 25.79 39.96
C LYS A 727 21.38 25.00 39.14
N LYS A 728 21.57 24.91 37.80
CA LYS A 728 20.66 24.18 36.88
C LYS A 728 20.64 22.68 37.14
N LEU A 729 21.80 22.09 37.46
CA LEU A 729 21.88 20.67 37.88
C LEU A 729 21.19 20.38 39.19
N LYS A 730 21.04 21.38 40.08
CA LYS A 730 20.34 21.22 41.35
C LYS A 730 18.85 21.48 41.26
N SER A 731 18.35 22.13 40.19
CA SER A 731 16.92 22.33 40.03
C SER A 731 16.19 20.98 39.87
N ASP A 732 14.92 20.93 40.24
CA ASP A 732 14.11 19.73 40.07
C ASP A 732 13.43 19.67 38.70
N ASP A 733 13.60 20.72 37.88
CA ASP A 733 13.03 20.84 36.56
C ASP A 733 13.71 19.88 35.57
N ARG A 734 12.95 19.25 34.75
CA ARG A 734 13.45 18.43 33.62
C ARG A 734 13.76 19.36 32.45
N GLN A 735 15.07 19.55 32.14
CA GLN A 735 15.50 20.53 31.13
C GLN A 735 16.70 20.04 30.34
N VAL A 736 16.90 20.62 29.15
CA VAL A 736 18.12 20.48 28.36
C VAL A 736 19.12 21.56 28.80
N ILE A 737 20.32 21.14 29.17
CA ILE A 737 21.40 22.07 29.55
C ILE A 737 22.48 22.08 28.48
N VAL A 738 22.72 23.23 27.89
CA VAL A 738 23.83 23.43 26.94
C VAL A 738 25.03 23.95 27.70
N THR A 739 26.17 23.25 27.64
CA THR A 739 27.39 23.67 28.36
C THR A 739 28.64 23.16 27.66
N THR A 740 29.81 23.74 28.03
CA THR A 740 31.10 23.32 27.51
C THR A 740 31.73 22.21 28.35
N ILE A 741 32.55 21.38 27.73
CA ILE A 741 33.30 20.32 28.39
C ILE A 741 34.18 20.91 29.52
N GLN A 742 34.75 22.11 29.31
CA GLN A 742 35.60 22.79 30.30
C GLN A 742 34.80 23.26 31.53
N LYS A 743 33.60 23.78 31.35
CA LYS A 743 32.69 24.17 32.48
C LYS A 743 32.33 22.93 33.31
N LEU A 744 31.94 21.84 32.64
CA LEU A 744 31.59 20.59 33.31
C LEU A 744 32.79 19.99 34.05
N GLN A 745 34.00 19.95 33.43
CA GLN A 745 35.20 19.46 34.08
C GLN A 745 35.59 20.28 35.32
N ARG A 746 35.52 21.63 35.23
CA ARG A 746 35.77 22.51 36.40
C ARG A 746 34.76 22.29 37.53
N LEU A 747 33.51 22.06 37.19
CA LEU A 747 32.47 21.73 38.18
C LEU A 747 32.83 20.45 38.96
N ILE A 748 33.12 19.39 38.23
CA ILE A 748 33.40 18.05 38.79
C ILE A 748 34.71 18.07 39.64
N THR A 749 35.77 18.72 39.13
CA THR A 749 37.10 18.66 39.75
C THR A 749 37.31 19.67 40.87
N ARG A 750 36.64 20.85 40.84
CA ARG A 750 36.97 21.96 41.73
C ARG A 750 35.82 22.49 42.61
N LYS A 751 34.57 22.26 42.16
CA LYS A 751 33.40 22.89 42.79
C LYS A 751 32.42 21.91 43.44
N LEU A 752 32.60 20.61 43.20
CA LEU A 752 31.82 19.55 43.84
C LEU A 752 32.68 18.89 44.91
N GLN A 753 32.38 19.17 46.18
CA GLN A 753 33.07 18.52 47.30
C GLN A 753 32.33 17.26 47.72
N GLU A 754 33.04 16.13 47.76
CA GLU A 754 32.52 14.84 48.19
C GLU A 754 31.98 14.90 49.60
N GLY A 755 30.80 14.30 49.87
CA GLY A 755 30.12 14.32 51.16
C GLY A 755 29.15 15.48 51.39
N THR A 756 29.10 16.48 50.48
CA THR A 756 28.10 17.55 50.59
C THR A 756 26.73 17.12 50.07
N PRO A 757 25.64 17.71 50.64
CA PRO A 757 24.28 17.42 50.14
C PRO A 757 24.14 17.69 48.64
N GLU A 758 24.80 18.74 48.13
CA GLU A 758 24.84 19.08 46.69
C GLU A 758 25.53 18.02 45.85
N TYR A 759 26.64 17.47 46.33
CA TYR A 759 27.34 16.36 45.68
C TYR A 759 26.42 15.14 45.59
N HIS A 760 25.71 14.79 46.65
CA HIS A 760 24.80 13.65 46.65
C HIS A 760 23.61 13.86 45.73
N LYS A 761 23.00 15.08 45.68
CA LYS A 761 21.90 15.39 44.75
C LYS A 761 22.35 15.23 43.31
N ILE A 762 23.47 15.86 42.92
CA ILE A 762 23.97 15.81 41.53
C ILE A 762 24.43 14.40 41.13
N LYS A 763 25.06 13.65 42.07
CA LYS A 763 25.51 12.27 41.83
C LYS A 763 24.37 11.30 41.54
N ASN A 764 23.20 11.56 42.12
CA ASN A 764 22.02 10.70 41.97
C ASN A 764 21.20 10.99 40.73
N LEU A 765 21.46 12.11 40.02
CA LEU A 765 20.78 12.44 38.76
C LEU A 765 21.12 11.42 37.66
N LYS A 766 20.11 11.02 36.93
CA LYS A 766 20.23 10.28 35.70
C LYS A 766 20.35 11.28 34.56
N ILE A 767 21.56 11.41 34.01
CA ILE A 767 21.88 12.41 33.00
C ILE A 767 22.20 11.71 31.69
N ALA A 768 21.57 12.16 30.62
CA ALA A 768 21.95 11.82 29.25
C ALA A 768 22.92 12.90 28.72
N PHE A 769 24.05 12.49 28.19
CA PHE A 769 25.01 13.39 27.56
C PHE A 769 24.98 13.22 26.04
N VAL A 770 24.83 14.33 25.33
CA VAL A 770 25.00 14.42 23.88
C VAL A 770 26.22 15.29 23.61
N VAL A 771 27.19 14.78 22.88
CA VAL A 771 28.48 15.46 22.68
C VAL A 771 28.68 15.75 21.20
N ASP A 772 28.81 17.00 20.84
CA ASP A 772 29.08 17.44 19.46
C ASP A 772 30.57 17.71 19.25
N ASP A 773 31.37 16.68 18.94
CA ASP A 773 32.71 16.89 18.42
C ASP A 773 33.34 15.63 17.78
N GLU A 774 34.11 15.86 16.70
CA GLU A 774 34.91 14.84 15.98
C GLU A 774 36.19 14.39 16.74
N ARG A 775 36.55 15.05 17.84
CA ARG A 775 37.89 14.90 18.52
C ARG A 775 37.80 14.51 19.99
N VAL A 776 36.60 14.39 20.56
CA VAL A 776 36.47 14.04 21.98
C VAL A 776 36.59 12.55 22.17
N ILE A 777 37.81 12.06 22.15
CA ILE A 777 38.15 10.88 22.97
C ILE A 777 38.14 11.39 24.42
N ILE A 778 37.03 11.25 25.10
CA ILE A 778 37.01 11.42 26.56
C ILE A 778 37.86 10.27 27.10
N ARG A 779 39.15 10.46 27.19
CA ARG A 779 40.02 9.69 28.08
C ARG A 779 39.65 10.11 29.50
N THR A 780 38.49 9.59 29.96
CA THR A 780 38.21 9.61 31.37
C THR A 780 39.29 8.75 32.03
N LYS A 781 40.21 9.39 32.77
CA LYS A 781 40.86 8.79 33.91
C LYS A 781 39.82 8.42 34.99
N LEU A 782 38.64 8.09 34.63
CA LEU A 782 37.56 7.53 35.39
C LEU A 782 37.56 6.00 35.24
N GLU A 783 38.71 5.39 35.45
CA GLU A 783 38.88 3.95 35.63
C GLU A 783 38.29 3.43 36.94
N LYS A 784 37.34 4.11 37.53
CA LYS A 784 36.47 3.56 38.57
C LYS A 784 35.03 3.87 38.24
N PRO A 785 34.24 2.84 37.92
CA PRO A 785 32.81 3.00 37.51
C PRO A 785 31.87 3.42 38.61
N SER A 786 32.33 4.00 39.72
CA SER A 786 31.53 4.30 40.89
C SER A 786 31.13 5.76 41.08
N LYS A 787 31.47 6.68 40.17
CA LYS A 787 31.27 8.12 40.48
C LYS A 787 30.11 8.82 39.70
N ILE A 788 29.63 8.30 38.59
CA ILE A 788 28.39 8.80 37.93
C ILE A 788 27.75 7.62 37.25
N LYS A 789 26.58 7.19 37.67
CA LYS A 789 25.75 6.18 37.00
C LYS A 789 24.95 6.87 35.90
N GLY A 790 25.32 6.63 34.66
CA GLY A 790 24.58 7.04 33.48
C GLY A 790 25.41 7.89 32.52
N LEU A 791 26.27 7.26 31.74
CA LEU A 791 26.94 7.90 30.60
C LEU A 791 26.35 7.27 29.35
N ALA A 792 25.49 7.99 28.64
CA ALA A 792 25.23 7.76 27.25
C ALA A 792 26.09 8.75 26.46
N LEU A 793 27.19 8.28 25.86
CA LEU A 793 27.97 9.01 24.89
C LEU A 793 27.35 8.79 23.50
N ILE A 794 26.96 9.84 22.87
CA ILE A 794 26.48 9.86 21.50
C ILE A 794 27.53 10.53 20.62
#